data_43599a7d8a550de16b789746b1a6e73a
#
_entry.id   43599a7d8a550de16b789746b1a6e73a
#
_cell.length_a   1.000
_cell.length_b   1.000
_cell.length_c   1.000
_cell.angle_alpha   90.00
_cell.angle_beta   90.00
_cell.angle_gamma   90.00
#
_symmetry.space_group_name_H-M   'P 1'
#
loop_
_entity.id
_entity.type
_entity.pdbx_description
1 polymer ?
#
loop_
_entity_poly.entity_id
_entity_poly.type
_entity_poly.pdbx_seq_one_letter_code
_entity_poly.pdbx_strand_id
1 'polypeptide(L)'
;MLNDLRYAIRLLVRSKGWTLVVVVSLALGIGANTAIFTAVNSLMLRTLPAVDHPESLVRFRTVGENEMGTDFSSYGYVDPIDGHDRDTNETFPYPTYQQFRAANRTLTDLFACAPAGSASVIINGQAEVATGFIASGNYFDVLGVHAAAGRLFTPADDTPDAAPVAVISHGYWMRRFGGDRTAIGSVMQVGNVRLTIVGVTPRDFIGVQEVVTEPRDITIPLSLDPQLGGAPTPGRDGGQASAPRLQLQTSWWLQVMGRVKPGVTPEQVQANFAGVFDATAREGWTTFLGGLSDRERNAARNQNRTKVPQLRVQSGARGIYDASADTRRSIGLLAIVVALVLLIVCANVANLLLSRATIRQRELSVRLSIGATRVRLIRQLLTESLLLATAGAAGGIVVAYWGRQLLPGNLGTSAAMDWRILAFVASLTLATGILFGIAPALRSSSIEVATTLKDGARGATGGRSRLSRALVVAQVAISLVLLVGAGLFLRTVRNLRHVDVGFAADNLLLIPVNPSLNKYEQPRIQNLFTQLLEELPRVAGVRAATASQPALLSGGVNRTSIFIQGHARPNDRNSINRLVVAPNFFDALGIRVLSGRAFTNRDVMNAPKVALINETAARKYFPTDNPIGHHFGQQYELTGDYEIVGIVKDARYNSLRDAPPATMYVPIAQQRVASMTFELRTVDDPTRTVESVREAMRRVDPNIPILKISTQTEQIEQRFAQEKVFAQAYALFGSLAIVIASVGLFGLMSYNVARRTNEIGIRMALGAKREHVVGMVMRESLILIAIGVAIGVAAALAAGRFVASLLYNLAPTDPLTMIGAAAVLMAISAIAGYVPARTAARVDPMVALRNE
;
A
#
# COMPACT_ATOMS: atom_id res chain seq x y z
N MET A 1 4.16 -47.07 -8.54
CA MET A 1 3.72 -45.67 -8.59
C MET A 1 2.51 -45.44 -9.52
N LEU A 2 2.57 -45.84 -10.81
CA LEU A 2 1.44 -45.65 -11.75
C LEU A 2 0.13 -46.33 -11.30
N ASN A 3 0.21 -47.55 -10.74
CA ASN A 3 -0.96 -48.23 -10.19
C ASN A 3 -1.54 -47.57 -8.94
N ASP A 4 -0.68 -46.99 -8.07
CA ASP A 4 -1.13 -46.28 -6.90
C ASP A 4 -1.85 -44.98 -7.31
N LEU A 5 -1.34 -44.30 -8.36
CA LEU A 5 -1.95 -43.09 -8.93
C LEU A 5 -3.33 -43.39 -9.54
N ARG A 6 -3.43 -44.43 -10.39
CA ARG A 6 -4.73 -44.85 -10.98
C ARG A 6 -5.76 -45.22 -9.92
N TYR A 7 -5.31 -45.91 -8.88
CA TYR A 7 -6.18 -46.28 -7.75
C TYR A 7 -6.68 -45.04 -7.00
N ALA A 8 -5.79 -44.13 -6.67
CA ALA A 8 -6.11 -42.89 -5.97
C ALA A 8 -7.14 -42.05 -6.77
N ILE A 9 -6.93 -41.90 -8.09
CA ILE A 9 -7.87 -41.15 -8.96
C ILE A 9 -9.26 -41.80 -8.95
N ARG A 10 -9.36 -43.13 -9.15
CA ARG A 10 -10.65 -43.84 -9.13
C ARG A 10 -11.38 -43.67 -7.79
N LEU A 11 -10.64 -43.68 -6.70
CA LEU A 11 -11.18 -43.51 -5.36
C LEU A 11 -11.74 -42.12 -5.14
N LEU A 12 -11.02 -41.09 -5.57
CA LEU A 12 -11.42 -39.68 -5.48
C LEU A 12 -12.67 -39.40 -6.32
N VAL A 13 -12.73 -39.96 -7.55
CA VAL A 13 -13.90 -39.81 -8.42
C VAL A 13 -15.15 -40.54 -7.87
N ARG A 14 -14.99 -41.62 -7.11
CA ARG A 14 -16.12 -42.32 -6.45
C ARG A 14 -16.71 -41.51 -5.29
N SER A 15 -15.93 -40.66 -4.61
CA SER A 15 -16.36 -39.85 -3.48
C SER A 15 -16.42 -38.35 -3.84
N LYS A 16 -17.19 -37.99 -4.88
CA LYS A 16 -17.21 -36.64 -5.48
C LYS A 16 -17.43 -35.50 -4.48
N GLY A 17 -18.44 -35.62 -3.60
CA GLY A 17 -18.76 -34.56 -2.64
C GLY A 17 -17.63 -34.32 -1.63
N TRP A 18 -17.07 -35.39 -1.06
CA TRP A 18 -15.94 -35.27 -0.12
C TRP A 18 -14.68 -34.70 -0.81
N THR A 19 -14.35 -35.20 -2.00
CA THR A 19 -13.20 -34.70 -2.78
C THR A 19 -13.35 -33.22 -3.11
N LEU A 20 -14.57 -32.79 -3.51
CA LEU A 20 -14.87 -31.39 -3.81
C LEU A 20 -14.63 -30.49 -2.59
N VAL A 21 -15.13 -30.87 -1.43
CA VAL A 21 -14.94 -30.10 -0.18
C VAL A 21 -13.47 -29.95 0.16
N VAL A 22 -12.69 -31.02 0.07
CA VAL A 22 -11.24 -30.97 0.35
C VAL A 22 -10.51 -30.09 -0.66
N VAL A 23 -10.77 -30.27 -1.98
CA VAL A 23 -10.13 -29.51 -3.05
C VAL A 23 -10.48 -28.03 -2.97
N VAL A 24 -11.75 -27.68 -2.74
CA VAL A 24 -12.17 -26.28 -2.59
C VAL A 24 -11.51 -25.64 -1.36
N SER A 25 -11.48 -26.35 -0.22
CA SER A 25 -10.83 -25.85 0.99
C SER A 25 -9.34 -25.59 0.75
N LEU A 26 -8.62 -26.52 0.10
CA LEU A 26 -7.22 -26.35 -0.24
C LEU A 26 -7.00 -25.24 -1.28
N ALA A 27 -7.88 -25.13 -2.30
CA ALA A 27 -7.80 -24.08 -3.32
C ALA A 27 -7.94 -22.68 -2.69
N LEU A 28 -8.86 -22.50 -1.77
CA LEU A 28 -9.04 -21.23 -1.06
C LEU A 28 -7.84 -20.92 -0.16
N GLY A 29 -7.32 -21.90 0.59
CA GLY A 29 -6.16 -21.70 1.46
C GLY A 29 -4.86 -21.44 0.69
N ILE A 30 -4.55 -22.25 -0.31
CA ILE A 30 -3.35 -22.09 -1.14
C ILE A 30 -3.47 -20.81 -1.98
N GLY A 31 -4.66 -20.53 -2.56
CA GLY A 31 -4.89 -19.35 -3.39
C GLY A 31 -4.72 -18.03 -2.62
N ALA A 32 -5.28 -17.95 -1.42
CA ALA A 32 -5.12 -16.78 -0.55
C ALA A 32 -3.65 -16.53 -0.18
N ASN A 33 -2.92 -17.61 0.20
CA ASN A 33 -1.49 -17.51 0.49
C ASN A 33 -0.68 -17.09 -0.74
N THR A 34 -1.01 -17.60 -1.91
CA THR A 34 -0.36 -17.24 -3.17
C THR A 34 -0.60 -15.77 -3.53
N ALA A 35 -1.81 -15.25 -3.34
CA ALA A 35 -2.13 -13.84 -3.60
C ALA A 35 -1.30 -12.90 -2.69
N ILE A 36 -1.22 -13.19 -1.39
CA ILE A 36 -0.39 -12.40 -0.47
C ILE A 36 1.10 -12.57 -0.75
N PHE A 37 1.57 -13.78 -1.06
CA PHE A 37 2.96 -13.99 -1.46
C PHE A 37 3.31 -13.21 -2.74
N THR A 38 2.37 -13.07 -3.67
CA THR A 38 2.55 -12.22 -4.86
C THR A 38 2.81 -10.76 -4.48
N ALA A 39 2.09 -10.22 -3.49
CA ALA A 39 2.36 -8.87 -2.97
C ALA A 39 3.72 -8.77 -2.26
N VAL A 40 4.07 -9.77 -1.43
CA VAL A 40 5.39 -9.85 -0.79
C VAL A 40 6.51 -9.92 -1.83
N ASN A 41 6.33 -10.77 -2.85
CA ASN A 41 7.32 -10.91 -3.93
C ASN A 41 7.51 -9.61 -4.70
N SER A 42 6.43 -8.93 -5.09
CA SER A 42 6.52 -7.68 -5.86
C SER A 42 7.16 -6.53 -5.07
N LEU A 43 6.93 -6.44 -3.76
CA LEU A 43 7.44 -5.34 -2.93
C LEU A 43 8.82 -5.60 -2.31
N MET A 44 9.13 -6.86 -2.01
CA MET A 44 10.29 -7.17 -1.15
C MET A 44 11.34 -8.07 -1.82
N LEU A 45 10.97 -8.88 -2.79
CA LEU A 45 11.86 -9.90 -3.34
C LEU A 45 12.20 -9.68 -4.82
N ARG A 46 11.32 -9.07 -5.58
CA ARG A 46 11.51 -8.88 -7.03
C ARG A 46 12.59 -7.82 -7.28
N THR A 47 13.53 -8.15 -8.15
CA THR A 47 14.49 -7.22 -8.72
C THR A 47 13.86 -6.42 -9.85
N LEU A 48 14.52 -5.34 -10.31
CA LEU A 48 14.03 -4.50 -11.40
C LEU A 48 13.76 -5.36 -12.65
N PRO A 49 12.51 -5.37 -13.15
CA PRO A 49 12.15 -6.17 -14.32
C PRO A 49 12.64 -5.50 -15.60
N ALA A 50 12.94 -6.31 -16.63
CA ALA A 50 13.47 -5.87 -17.92
C ALA A 50 14.77 -5.06 -17.82
N VAL A 51 15.56 -5.27 -16.77
CA VAL A 51 16.88 -4.71 -16.53
C VAL A 51 17.90 -5.85 -16.52
N ASP A 52 18.98 -5.72 -17.27
CA ASP A 52 20.02 -6.73 -17.33
C ASP A 52 20.86 -6.72 -16.05
N HIS A 53 21.09 -7.92 -15.47
CA HIS A 53 21.92 -8.10 -14.28
C HIS A 53 21.63 -7.08 -13.16
N PRO A 54 20.36 -6.96 -12.67
CA PRO A 54 19.99 -5.93 -11.69
C PRO A 54 20.76 -6.08 -10.37
N GLU A 55 21.26 -7.27 -10.02
CA GLU A 55 22.10 -7.53 -8.84
C GLU A 55 23.45 -6.78 -8.87
N SER A 56 23.93 -6.37 -10.04
CA SER A 56 25.14 -5.57 -10.19
C SER A 56 24.90 -4.06 -10.08
N LEU A 57 23.67 -3.62 -9.87
CA LEU A 57 23.34 -2.22 -9.68
C LEU A 57 23.56 -1.79 -8.24
N VAL A 58 24.08 -0.57 -8.06
CA VAL A 58 24.18 0.12 -6.78
C VAL A 58 23.46 1.46 -6.83
N ARG A 59 22.91 1.88 -5.69
CA ARG A 59 22.30 3.19 -5.49
C ARG A 59 23.10 4.00 -4.48
N PHE A 60 23.15 5.30 -4.71
CA PHE A 60 23.83 6.26 -3.87
C PHE A 60 22.83 6.91 -2.91
N ARG A 61 23.25 7.10 -1.66
CA ARG A 61 22.44 7.70 -0.61
C ARG A 61 23.35 8.52 0.31
N THR A 62 22.75 9.35 1.13
CA THR A 62 23.46 10.08 2.18
C THR A 62 22.79 9.88 3.54
N VAL A 63 23.57 9.92 4.62
CA VAL A 63 23.10 9.82 6.00
C VAL A 63 23.75 10.91 6.87
N GLY A 64 23.00 11.51 7.75
CA GLY A 64 23.41 12.60 8.63
C GLY A 64 22.92 13.97 8.17
N GLU A 65 23.00 14.96 9.06
CA GLU A 65 22.55 16.32 8.78
C GLU A 65 23.26 16.89 7.55
N ASN A 66 22.50 17.45 6.63
CA ASN A 66 22.99 18.10 5.43
C ASN A 66 22.76 19.62 5.51
N GLU A 67 23.84 20.36 5.74
CA GLU A 67 23.82 21.82 5.77
C GLU A 67 24.33 22.46 4.45
N MET A 68 24.73 21.62 3.46
CA MET A 68 25.31 22.07 2.20
C MET A 68 24.28 22.29 1.08
N GLY A 69 22.99 22.20 1.39
CA GLY A 69 21.91 22.38 0.42
C GLY A 69 21.03 23.58 0.72
N THR A 70 20.50 24.17 -0.34
CA THR A 70 19.48 25.23 -0.28
C THR A 70 18.09 24.75 -0.68
N ASP A 71 18.05 23.68 -1.47
CA ASP A 71 16.85 23.06 -1.99
C ASP A 71 17.01 21.52 -1.99
N PHE A 72 16.01 20.82 -1.51
CA PHE A 72 16.00 19.36 -1.40
C PHE A 72 14.72 18.80 -1.97
N SER A 73 14.85 17.89 -2.91
CA SER A 73 13.74 17.10 -3.44
C SER A 73 13.76 15.70 -2.86
N SER A 74 12.59 15.19 -2.49
CA SER A 74 12.40 13.79 -2.12
C SER A 74 11.21 13.26 -2.92
N TYR A 75 11.37 12.07 -3.51
CA TYR A 75 10.41 11.53 -4.48
C TYR A 75 9.75 10.23 -4.04
N GLY A 76 10.16 9.67 -2.92
CA GLY A 76 9.64 8.43 -2.39
C GLY A 76 10.20 8.08 -1.02
N TYR A 77 9.85 6.90 -0.52
CA TYR A 77 10.33 6.44 0.77
C TYR A 77 11.67 5.72 0.64
N VAL A 78 12.59 6.07 1.51
CA VAL A 78 13.89 5.42 1.62
C VAL A 78 14.08 4.95 3.06
N ASP A 79 14.46 3.68 3.24
CA ASP A 79 14.67 3.14 4.58
C ASP A 79 15.76 3.93 5.32
N PRO A 80 15.53 4.26 6.60
CA PRO A 80 16.55 4.86 7.43
C PRO A 80 17.84 4.03 7.47
N ILE A 81 18.98 4.72 7.45
CA ILE A 81 20.28 4.08 7.65
C ILE A 81 20.69 4.34 9.10
N ASP A 82 21.06 3.27 9.82
CA ASP A 82 21.57 3.35 11.18
C ASP A 82 20.67 4.13 12.16
N GLY A 83 19.34 4.09 11.96
CA GLY A 83 18.37 4.77 12.82
C GLY A 83 18.20 6.27 12.56
N HIS A 84 18.81 6.81 11.50
CA HIS A 84 18.71 8.21 11.08
C HIS A 84 17.48 8.46 10.18
N ASP A 85 16.27 8.36 10.73
CA ASP A 85 15.00 8.49 9.98
C ASP A 85 14.83 9.81 9.22
N ARG A 86 15.34 10.91 9.78
CA ARG A 86 15.17 12.26 9.23
C ARG A 86 16.32 12.75 8.37
N ASP A 87 17.46 12.10 8.47
CA ASP A 87 18.74 12.53 7.92
C ASP A 87 19.24 11.59 6.83
N THR A 88 18.37 10.72 6.28
CA THR A 88 18.69 9.89 5.12
C THR A 88 18.09 10.52 3.87
N ASN A 89 18.91 10.72 2.83
CA ASN A 89 18.50 11.32 1.56
C ASN A 89 19.06 10.49 0.38
N GLU A 90 18.38 10.56 -0.78
CA GLU A 90 18.73 9.85 -2.01
C GLU A 90 19.04 10.78 -3.18
N THR A 91 19.09 12.09 -2.95
CA THR A 91 19.29 13.07 -4.02
C THR A 91 20.63 13.79 -3.93
N PHE A 92 21.13 14.19 -5.10
CA PHE A 92 22.43 14.84 -5.29
C PHE A 92 22.29 16.00 -6.28
N PRO A 93 23.17 17.04 -6.20
CA PRO A 93 23.30 18.04 -7.25
C PRO A 93 23.84 17.46 -8.55
N TYR A 94 23.46 18.04 -9.69
CA TYR A 94 23.99 17.63 -10.99
C TYR A 94 25.53 17.80 -11.11
N PRO A 95 26.15 18.87 -10.62
CA PRO A 95 27.60 18.95 -10.59
C PRO A 95 28.29 17.82 -9.81
N THR A 96 27.68 17.37 -8.70
CA THR A 96 28.18 16.20 -7.93
C THR A 96 28.14 14.92 -8.77
N TYR A 97 27.06 14.69 -9.54
CA TYR A 97 26.99 13.57 -10.47
C TYR A 97 28.09 13.64 -11.56
N GLN A 98 28.39 14.83 -12.10
CA GLN A 98 29.46 15.01 -13.06
C GLN A 98 30.85 14.68 -12.46
N GLN A 99 31.11 15.11 -11.23
CA GLN A 99 32.33 14.76 -10.49
C GLN A 99 32.45 13.27 -10.20
N PHE A 100 31.33 12.62 -9.85
CA PHE A 100 31.30 11.15 -9.72
C PHE A 100 31.68 10.47 -11.04
N ARG A 101 31.14 10.91 -12.18
CA ARG A 101 31.50 10.35 -13.48
C ARG A 101 32.99 10.52 -13.79
N ALA A 102 33.54 11.69 -13.52
CA ALA A 102 34.95 11.98 -13.76
C ALA A 102 35.90 11.16 -12.87
N ALA A 103 35.51 10.90 -11.62
CA ALA A 103 36.29 10.15 -10.64
C ALA A 103 36.01 8.62 -10.63
N ASN A 104 35.18 8.12 -11.52
CA ASN A 104 34.75 6.73 -11.54
C ASN A 104 35.88 5.75 -11.89
N ARG A 105 36.17 4.82 -10.97
CA ARG A 105 37.12 3.71 -11.15
C ARG A 105 36.49 2.34 -10.92
N THR A 106 35.40 2.30 -10.16
CA THR A 106 34.78 1.07 -9.59
C THR A 106 33.53 0.64 -10.33
N LEU A 107 32.87 1.53 -11.05
CA LEU A 107 31.67 1.24 -11.83
C LEU A 107 32.00 1.07 -13.31
N THR A 108 31.20 0.31 -14.02
CA THR A 108 31.20 0.30 -15.49
C THR A 108 30.75 1.67 -16.00
N ASP A 109 29.63 2.17 -15.53
CA ASP A 109 29.15 3.54 -15.67
C ASP A 109 28.09 3.86 -14.61
N LEU A 110 27.70 5.13 -14.49
CA LEU A 110 26.66 5.61 -13.59
C LEU A 110 25.75 6.61 -14.30
N PHE A 111 24.49 6.63 -13.91
CA PHE A 111 23.49 7.55 -14.45
C PHE A 111 22.83 8.36 -13.35
N ALA A 112 22.26 9.50 -13.74
CA ALA A 112 21.42 10.32 -12.89
C ALA A 112 20.00 10.38 -13.46
N CYS A 113 19.02 10.44 -12.57
CA CYS A 113 17.62 10.53 -12.98
C CYS A 113 16.77 11.23 -11.93
N ALA A 114 15.58 11.68 -12.32
CA ALA A 114 14.60 12.25 -11.40
C ALA A 114 13.18 12.18 -12.00
N PRO A 115 12.12 12.10 -11.18
CA PRO A 115 10.75 12.38 -11.62
C PRO A 115 10.62 13.82 -12.12
N ALA A 116 10.03 13.98 -13.31
CA ALA A 116 9.68 15.31 -13.85
C ALA A 116 8.25 15.76 -13.47
N GLY A 117 7.56 14.95 -12.67
CA GLY A 117 6.18 15.21 -12.29
C GLY A 117 5.18 14.97 -13.42
N SER A 118 3.99 15.59 -13.32
CA SER A 118 3.00 15.59 -14.39
C SER A 118 3.27 16.74 -15.35
N ALA A 119 3.14 16.47 -16.64
CA ALA A 119 3.31 17.46 -17.70
C ALA A 119 2.06 17.47 -18.59
N SER A 120 1.71 18.66 -19.10
CA SER A 120 0.73 18.79 -20.19
C SER A 120 1.41 18.40 -21.49
N VAL A 121 0.84 17.43 -22.18
CA VAL A 121 1.35 16.89 -23.44
C VAL A 121 0.31 17.09 -24.52
N ILE A 122 0.71 17.67 -25.66
CA ILE A 122 -0.17 17.87 -26.80
C ILE A 122 0.33 16.98 -27.95
N ILE A 123 -0.53 16.09 -28.43
CA ILE A 123 -0.27 15.22 -29.57
C ILE A 123 -1.44 15.36 -30.53
N ASN A 124 -1.17 15.70 -31.79
CA ASN A 124 -2.20 15.89 -32.83
C ASN A 124 -3.30 16.88 -32.38
N GLY A 125 -2.92 17.97 -31.69
CA GLY A 125 -3.84 19.01 -31.21
C GLY A 125 -4.68 18.62 -29.99
N GLN A 126 -4.51 17.43 -29.42
CA GLN A 126 -5.19 16.99 -28.21
C GLN A 126 -4.26 17.06 -27.01
N ALA A 127 -4.67 17.84 -26.01
CA ALA A 127 -3.94 17.96 -24.74
C ALA A 127 -4.34 16.85 -23.78
N GLU A 128 -3.36 16.27 -23.11
CA GLU A 128 -3.52 15.31 -22.01
C GLU A 128 -2.46 15.53 -20.94
N VAL A 129 -2.63 14.93 -19.77
CA VAL A 129 -1.63 14.94 -18.70
C VAL A 129 -0.89 13.62 -18.73
N ALA A 130 0.44 13.68 -18.84
CA ALA A 130 1.33 12.54 -18.78
C ALA A 130 2.35 12.70 -17.65
N THR A 131 2.83 11.57 -17.11
CA THR A 131 3.86 11.55 -16.07
C THR A 131 5.24 11.51 -16.72
N GLY A 132 6.09 12.48 -16.37
CA GLY A 132 7.43 12.61 -16.90
C GLY A 132 8.53 12.02 -16.01
N PHE A 133 9.60 11.61 -16.65
CA PHE A 133 10.84 11.18 -16.03
C PHE A 133 12.01 11.77 -16.78
N ILE A 134 13.01 12.29 -16.07
CA ILE A 134 14.24 12.84 -16.66
C ILE A 134 15.39 11.92 -16.31
N ALA A 135 16.24 11.61 -17.28
CA ALA A 135 17.39 10.74 -17.07
C ALA A 135 18.58 11.15 -17.95
N SER A 136 19.79 10.90 -17.46
CA SER A 136 21.01 11.10 -18.25
C SER A 136 21.05 10.17 -19.45
N GLY A 137 21.73 10.58 -20.52
CA GLY A 137 21.72 9.90 -21.81
C GLY A 137 22.15 8.43 -21.79
N ASN A 138 22.94 8.02 -20.81
CA ASN A 138 23.39 6.63 -20.62
C ASN A 138 22.44 5.78 -19.74
N TYR A 139 21.28 6.29 -19.36
CA TYR A 139 20.33 5.64 -18.46
C TYR A 139 19.93 4.22 -18.91
N PHE A 140 19.49 4.09 -20.15
CA PHE A 140 19.06 2.81 -20.69
C PHE A 140 20.24 1.86 -20.94
N ASP A 141 21.38 2.37 -21.38
CA ASP A 141 22.58 1.57 -21.61
C ASP A 141 23.11 0.96 -20.31
N VAL A 142 23.20 1.75 -19.23
CA VAL A 142 23.64 1.26 -17.91
C VAL A 142 22.68 0.22 -17.35
N LEU A 143 21.38 0.36 -17.59
CA LEU A 143 20.37 -0.60 -17.17
C LEU A 143 20.33 -1.84 -18.08
N GLY A 144 20.87 -1.78 -19.30
CA GLY A 144 20.78 -2.86 -20.26
C GLY A 144 19.36 -3.06 -20.81
N VAL A 145 18.58 -1.97 -20.92
CA VAL A 145 17.19 -2.02 -21.40
C VAL A 145 17.16 -1.94 -22.92
N HIS A 146 16.37 -2.82 -23.56
CA HIS A 146 16.17 -2.83 -25.01
C HIS A 146 14.81 -2.28 -25.42
N ALA A 147 14.73 -1.54 -26.51
CA ALA A 147 13.47 -0.99 -27.02
C ALA A 147 12.49 -2.07 -27.46
N ALA A 148 11.21 -1.92 -27.13
CA ALA A 148 10.12 -2.73 -27.71
C ALA A 148 9.82 -2.32 -29.15
N ALA A 149 9.98 -1.02 -29.45
CA ALA A 149 9.87 -0.46 -30.80
C ALA A 149 10.74 0.80 -30.92
N GLY A 150 11.28 1.08 -32.09
CA GLY A 150 12.19 2.21 -32.33
C GLY A 150 13.54 2.03 -31.65
N ARG A 151 14.10 3.09 -31.11
CA ARG A 151 15.34 3.12 -30.33
C ARG A 151 15.16 3.82 -28.98
N LEU A 152 16.03 3.54 -28.04
CA LEU A 152 16.14 4.32 -26.80
C LEU A 152 17.12 5.48 -27.03
N PHE A 153 17.03 6.53 -26.21
CA PHE A 153 18.02 7.60 -26.31
C PHE A 153 19.37 7.20 -25.70
N THR A 154 20.42 7.84 -26.20
CA THR A 154 21.82 7.57 -25.88
C THR A 154 22.49 8.85 -25.36
N PRO A 155 23.73 8.79 -24.89
CA PRO A 155 24.48 10.00 -24.53
C PRO A 155 24.55 11.09 -25.60
N ALA A 156 24.47 10.72 -26.88
CA ALA A 156 24.42 11.67 -27.98
C ALA A 156 23.14 12.50 -28.05
N ASP A 157 22.03 11.94 -27.51
CA ASP A 157 20.75 12.64 -27.43
C ASP A 157 20.65 13.57 -26.19
N ASP A 158 21.61 13.46 -25.24
CA ASP A 158 21.62 14.21 -23.96
C ASP A 158 22.68 15.33 -23.98
N THR A 159 22.77 16.06 -25.08
CA THR A 159 23.60 17.25 -25.19
C THR A 159 22.76 18.49 -25.43
N PRO A 160 23.20 19.70 -25.05
CA PRO A 160 22.42 20.93 -25.19
C PRO A 160 21.95 21.20 -26.63
N ASP A 161 22.72 20.77 -27.63
CA ASP A 161 22.46 21.02 -29.05
C ASP A 161 21.74 19.85 -29.75
N ALA A 162 21.48 18.76 -29.03
CA ALA A 162 20.80 17.60 -29.59
C ALA A 162 19.31 17.92 -29.90
N ALA A 163 18.80 17.27 -30.95
CA ALA A 163 17.37 17.36 -31.25
C ALA A 163 16.56 16.79 -30.08
N PRO A 164 15.53 17.50 -29.59
CA PRO A 164 14.74 17.04 -28.47
C PRO A 164 14.02 15.73 -28.78
N VAL A 165 14.27 14.70 -27.98
CA VAL A 165 13.69 13.36 -28.14
C VAL A 165 12.98 12.91 -26.87
N ALA A 166 12.06 11.96 -27.02
CA ALA A 166 11.38 11.29 -25.92
C ALA A 166 11.26 9.77 -26.19
N VAL A 167 11.34 9.00 -25.11
CA VAL A 167 11.00 7.57 -25.09
C VAL A 167 9.72 7.43 -24.27
N ILE A 168 8.74 6.71 -24.81
CA ILE A 168 7.47 6.49 -24.13
C ILE A 168 7.39 5.09 -23.52
N SER A 169 6.61 4.95 -22.45
CA SER A 169 6.36 3.63 -21.86
C SER A 169 5.44 2.79 -22.74
N HIS A 170 5.56 1.47 -22.62
CA HIS A 170 4.67 0.54 -23.33
C HIS A 170 3.19 0.79 -22.93
N GLY A 171 2.92 1.10 -21.66
CA GLY A 171 1.58 1.41 -21.18
C GLY A 171 0.99 2.65 -21.85
N TYR A 172 1.79 3.70 -21.97
CA TYR A 172 1.38 4.94 -22.64
C TYR A 172 1.17 4.70 -24.14
N TRP A 173 2.06 3.96 -24.80
CA TRP A 173 1.93 3.58 -26.21
C TRP A 173 0.63 2.83 -26.50
N MET A 174 0.28 1.85 -25.65
CA MET A 174 -0.99 1.12 -25.80
C MET A 174 -2.20 2.01 -25.55
N ARG A 175 -2.15 2.85 -24.50
CA ARG A 175 -3.28 3.71 -24.12
C ARG A 175 -3.54 4.82 -25.13
N ARG A 176 -2.50 5.46 -25.67
CA ARG A 176 -2.61 6.63 -26.52
C ARG A 176 -2.61 6.29 -28.02
N PHE A 177 -1.84 5.31 -28.43
CA PHE A 177 -1.62 4.96 -29.83
C PHE A 177 -2.14 3.58 -30.21
N GLY A 178 -2.79 2.85 -29.31
CA GLY A 178 -3.30 1.51 -29.56
C GLY A 178 -2.22 0.48 -29.93
N GLY A 179 -0.94 0.76 -29.66
CA GLY A 179 0.18 -0.09 -30.06
C GLY A 179 0.65 0.16 -31.51
N ASP A 180 0.19 1.22 -32.17
CA ASP A 180 0.60 1.55 -33.54
C ASP A 180 2.05 2.05 -33.57
N ARG A 181 2.83 1.52 -34.51
CA ARG A 181 4.23 1.92 -34.75
C ARG A 181 4.37 3.35 -35.31
N THR A 182 3.31 3.95 -35.83
CA THR A 182 3.29 5.36 -36.26
C THR A 182 3.52 6.34 -35.10
N ALA A 183 3.45 5.89 -33.86
CA ALA A 183 3.91 6.63 -32.68
C ALA A 183 5.38 7.03 -32.78
N ILE A 184 6.23 6.19 -33.40
CA ILE A 184 7.65 6.48 -33.58
C ILE A 184 7.83 7.50 -34.71
N GLY A 185 8.55 8.59 -34.42
CA GLY A 185 8.69 9.73 -35.31
C GLY A 185 7.57 10.77 -35.13
N SER A 186 6.49 10.46 -34.40
CA SER A 186 5.47 11.47 -34.07
C SER A 186 6.05 12.54 -33.15
N VAL A 187 5.55 13.77 -33.30
CA VAL A 187 5.94 14.90 -32.47
C VAL A 187 4.92 15.06 -31.33
N MET A 188 5.44 15.11 -30.11
CA MET A 188 4.69 15.52 -28.92
C MET A 188 5.19 16.86 -28.43
N GLN A 189 4.30 17.74 -28.03
CA GLN A 189 4.67 18.99 -27.40
C GLN A 189 4.51 18.87 -25.88
N VAL A 190 5.58 19.16 -25.14
CA VAL A 190 5.58 19.19 -23.67
C VAL A 190 5.94 20.62 -23.25
N GLY A 191 4.98 21.34 -22.70
CA GLY A 191 5.13 22.79 -22.52
C GLY A 191 5.42 23.48 -23.85
N ASN A 192 6.58 24.15 -23.97
CA ASN A 192 7.03 24.81 -25.18
C ASN A 192 7.99 23.98 -26.04
N VAL A 193 8.35 22.77 -25.61
CA VAL A 193 9.34 21.93 -26.29
C VAL A 193 8.63 20.89 -27.16
N ARG A 194 9.06 20.79 -28.42
CA ARG A 194 8.61 19.75 -29.34
C ARG A 194 9.58 18.58 -29.27
N LEU A 195 9.10 17.43 -28.80
CA LEU A 195 9.86 16.21 -28.66
C LEU A 195 9.48 15.21 -29.73
N THR A 196 10.45 14.60 -30.39
CA THR A 196 10.20 13.46 -31.29
C THR A 196 10.20 12.17 -30.48
N ILE A 197 9.15 11.36 -30.59
CA ILE A 197 9.11 10.03 -30.00
C ILE A 197 10.06 9.13 -30.78
N VAL A 198 11.16 8.69 -30.16
CA VAL A 198 12.18 7.84 -30.82
C VAL A 198 12.02 6.36 -30.51
N GLY A 199 11.31 6.01 -29.44
CA GLY A 199 11.12 4.61 -29.07
C GLY A 199 10.17 4.39 -27.91
N VAL A 200 9.96 3.10 -27.68
CA VAL A 200 9.04 2.56 -26.65
C VAL A 200 9.81 1.60 -25.75
N THR A 201 9.65 1.72 -24.44
CA THR A 201 10.25 0.77 -23.48
C THR A 201 9.55 -0.59 -23.51
N PRO A 202 10.20 -1.67 -23.08
CA PRO A 202 9.57 -2.98 -22.96
C PRO A 202 8.36 -2.94 -22.01
N ARG A 203 7.43 -3.88 -22.21
CA ARG A 203 6.19 -3.99 -21.43
C ARG A 203 6.44 -4.08 -19.91
N ASP A 204 7.46 -4.83 -19.54
CA ASP A 204 7.76 -5.10 -18.13
C ASP A 204 8.68 -4.06 -17.49
N PHE A 205 9.21 -3.11 -18.26
CA PHE A 205 10.06 -2.05 -17.73
C PHE A 205 9.25 -0.99 -17.01
N ILE A 206 9.49 -0.83 -15.73
CA ILE A 206 8.80 0.13 -14.85
C ILE A 206 9.69 1.30 -14.40
N GLY A 207 10.95 1.36 -14.90
CA GLY A 207 11.96 2.32 -14.45
C GLY A 207 12.70 1.82 -13.21
N VAL A 208 13.41 2.74 -12.54
CA VAL A 208 14.24 2.45 -11.36
C VAL A 208 13.63 2.93 -10.05
N GLN A 209 12.42 3.50 -10.10
CA GLN A 209 11.76 4.05 -8.91
C GLN A 209 11.05 2.96 -8.11
N GLU A 210 9.78 3.00 -7.91
CA GLU A 210 9.09 1.98 -7.12
C GLU A 210 8.72 0.76 -7.97
N VAL A 211 8.97 -0.42 -7.43
CA VAL A 211 8.57 -1.70 -8.06
C VAL A 211 7.03 -1.84 -8.16
N VAL A 212 6.27 -0.97 -7.53
CA VAL A 212 4.81 -1.05 -7.35
C VAL A 212 4.05 0.04 -8.09
N THR A 213 4.73 1.08 -8.56
CA THR A 213 4.08 2.18 -9.30
C THR A 213 3.98 1.87 -10.78
N GLU A 214 3.00 2.50 -11.44
CA GLU A 214 2.91 2.47 -12.89
C GLU A 214 4.17 3.09 -13.51
N PRO A 215 4.66 2.55 -14.65
CA PRO A 215 5.76 3.15 -15.38
C PRO A 215 5.44 4.61 -15.70
N ARG A 216 6.44 5.48 -15.63
CA ARG A 216 6.28 6.85 -16.09
C ARG A 216 5.96 6.86 -17.58
N ASP A 217 5.04 7.72 -18.00
CA ASP A 217 4.56 7.75 -19.38
C ASP A 217 5.66 8.12 -20.37
N ILE A 218 6.51 9.09 -20.00
CA ILE A 218 7.50 9.70 -20.88
C ILE A 218 8.85 9.81 -20.16
N THR A 219 9.92 9.34 -20.80
CA THR A 219 11.30 9.54 -20.34
C THR A 219 12.04 10.44 -21.31
N ILE A 220 12.69 11.48 -20.82
CA ILE A 220 13.37 12.51 -21.60
C ILE A 220 14.83 12.72 -21.14
N PRO A 221 15.74 13.13 -22.03
CA PRO A 221 17.12 13.45 -21.68
C PRO A 221 17.22 14.57 -20.64
N LEU A 222 18.23 14.47 -19.78
CA LEU A 222 18.47 15.40 -18.67
C LEU A 222 18.84 16.81 -19.15
N SER A 223 19.52 16.94 -20.29
CA SER A 223 19.88 18.20 -20.92
C SER A 223 18.67 19.10 -21.25
N LEU A 224 17.47 18.51 -21.38
CA LEU A 224 16.24 19.24 -21.66
C LEU A 224 15.57 19.85 -20.40
N ASP A 225 16.10 19.58 -19.20
CA ASP A 225 15.55 20.10 -17.95
C ASP A 225 15.34 21.63 -17.93
N PRO A 226 16.29 22.47 -18.35
CA PRO A 226 16.09 23.92 -18.37
C PRO A 226 14.97 24.37 -19.31
N GLN A 227 14.76 23.64 -20.42
CA GLN A 227 13.73 23.96 -21.42
C GLN A 227 12.34 23.52 -20.95
N LEU A 228 12.25 22.42 -20.19
CA LEU A 228 10.99 21.81 -19.75
C LEU A 228 10.46 22.34 -18.44
N GLY A 229 11.19 23.19 -17.74
CA GLY A 229 10.68 23.83 -16.54
C GLY A 229 11.50 23.65 -15.28
N GLY A 230 12.70 23.12 -15.43
CA GLY A 230 13.73 23.30 -14.42
C GLY A 230 14.10 24.79 -14.26
N ALA A 231 13.12 25.69 -14.50
CA ALA A 231 13.31 27.12 -14.39
C ALA A 231 13.79 27.47 -12.98
N PRO A 232 14.68 28.48 -12.92
CA PRO A 232 15.18 28.95 -11.64
C PRO A 232 14.03 29.26 -10.70
N THR A 233 14.04 28.70 -9.53
CA THR A 233 13.15 29.13 -8.46
C THR A 233 13.45 30.61 -8.24
N PRO A 234 12.48 31.54 -8.40
CA PRO A 234 12.72 32.93 -8.07
C PRO A 234 13.32 32.99 -6.67
N GLY A 235 14.43 33.72 -6.52
CA GLY A 235 15.03 33.90 -5.21
C GLY A 235 13.92 34.28 -4.22
N ARG A 236 13.89 33.67 -3.05
CA ARG A 236 12.84 33.81 -2.02
C ARG A 236 12.50 35.26 -1.69
N ASP A 237 13.37 36.20 -2.05
CA ASP A 237 13.30 37.63 -1.76
C ASP A 237 13.12 38.52 -2.99
N GLY A 238 12.65 37.97 -4.15
CA GLY A 238 12.48 38.77 -5.38
C GLY A 238 13.79 39.11 -6.08
N GLY A 239 14.89 38.46 -5.69
CA GLY A 239 16.21 38.59 -6.35
C GLY A 239 16.21 37.97 -7.75
N GLN A 240 17.25 38.30 -8.53
CA GLN A 240 17.45 37.82 -9.88
C GLN A 240 17.18 36.32 -10.00
N ALA A 241 16.61 35.92 -11.14
CA ALA A 241 16.42 34.52 -11.47
C ALA A 241 17.69 33.72 -11.18
N SER A 242 17.62 32.71 -10.28
CA SER A 242 18.75 31.85 -9.97
C SER A 242 19.16 31.05 -11.22
N ALA A 243 20.42 30.66 -11.32
CA ALA A 243 20.89 29.81 -12.41
C ALA A 243 20.04 28.55 -12.59
N PRO A 244 19.98 27.96 -13.78
CA PRO A 244 19.29 26.67 -13.97
C PRO A 244 19.75 25.62 -12.95
N ARG A 245 18.83 24.80 -12.42
CA ARG A 245 19.16 23.83 -11.35
C ARG A 245 20.27 22.84 -11.72
N LEU A 246 20.52 22.61 -13.03
CA LEU A 246 21.69 21.85 -13.52
C LEU A 246 23.01 22.50 -13.16
N GLN A 247 23.06 23.82 -12.93
CA GLN A 247 24.26 24.54 -12.54
C GLN A 247 24.40 24.75 -11.03
N LEU A 248 23.32 24.53 -10.28
CA LEU A 248 23.29 24.76 -8.84
C LEU A 248 23.90 23.60 -8.06
N GLN A 249 25.04 23.84 -7.42
CA GLN A 249 25.72 22.85 -6.58
C GLN A 249 25.01 22.61 -5.23
N THR A 250 24.05 23.46 -4.85
CA THR A 250 23.29 23.37 -3.60
C THR A 250 21.85 22.88 -3.79
N SER A 251 21.42 22.57 -5.02
CA SER A 251 20.12 22.00 -5.32
C SER A 251 20.22 20.46 -5.40
N TRP A 252 19.63 19.78 -4.43
CA TRP A 252 19.68 18.32 -4.26
C TRP A 252 18.40 17.68 -4.81
N TRP A 253 18.46 17.17 -6.05
CA TRP A 253 17.26 16.71 -6.74
C TRP A 253 17.45 15.47 -7.65
N LEU A 254 18.67 15.10 -8.00
CA LEU A 254 18.98 13.96 -8.86
C LEU A 254 19.29 12.72 -8.05
N GLN A 255 18.67 11.63 -8.39
CA GLN A 255 19.00 10.30 -7.91
C GLN A 255 20.11 9.70 -8.75
N VAL A 256 21.06 9.01 -8.13
CA VAL A 256 22.24 8.43 -8.79
C VAL A 256 22.28 6.93 -8.56
N MET A 257 22.46 6.19 -9.64
CA MET A 257 22.73 4.75 -9.64
C MET A 257 23.88 4.42 -10.59
N GLY A 258 24.50 3.26 -10.39
CA GLY A 258 25.55 2.79 -11.27
C GLY A 258 25.64 1.27 -11.30
N ARG A 259 26.34 0.75 -12.30
CA ARG A 259 26.63 -0.69 -12.45
C ARG A 259 28.05 -0.97 -12.00
N VAL A 260 28.23 -1.86 -11.03
CA VAL A 260 29.56 -2.24 -10.53
C VAL A 260 30.33 -3.07 -11.56
N LYS A 261 31.66 -2.88 -11.60
CA LYS A 261 32.53 -3.77 -12.35
C LYS A 261 32.58 -5.15 -11.70
N PRO A 262 32.83 -6.23 -12.46
CA PRO A 262 32.97 -7.58 -11.88
C PRO A 262 33.93 -7.63 -10.70
N GLY A 263 33.51 -8.20 -9.58
CA GLY A 263 34.31 -8.37 -8.36
C GLY A 263 34.41 -7.14 -7.46
N VAL A 264 33.76 -6.03 -7.78
CA VAL A 264 33.72 -4.81 -6.95
C VAL A 264 32.53 -4.88 -5.99
N THR A 265 32.77 -4.52 -4.72
CA THR A 265 31.71 -4.47 -3.68
C THR A 265 31.16 -3.04 -3.51
N PRO A 266 29.95 -2.89 -2.96
CA PRO A 266 29.38 -1.56 -2.67
C PRO A 266 30.28 -0.71 -1.75
N GLU A 267 31.00 -1.32 -0.81
CA GLU A 267 31.92 -0.63 0.10
C GLU A 267 33.13 -0.06 -0.64
N GLN A 268 33.66 -0.76 -1.64
CA GLN A 268 34.72 -0.26 -2.49
C GLN A 268 34.24 0.90 -3.37
N VAL A 269 33.00 0.84 -3.87
CA VAL A 269 32.37 1.95 -4.57
C VAL A 269 32.24 3.17 -3.65
N GLN A 270 31.73 2.96 -2.43
CA GLN A 270 31.62 4.03 -1.43
C GLN A 270 32.98 4.67 -1.12
N ALA A 271 34.03 3.87 -0.93
CA ALA A 271 35.39 4.36 -0.67
C ALA A 271 35.94 5.19 -1.84
N ASN A 272 35.64 4.81 -3.09
CA ASN A 272 36.08 5.57 -4.29
C ASN A 272 35.43 6.97 -4.31
N PHE A 273 34.16 7.12 -3.90
CA PHE A 273 33.42 8.37 -4.08
C PHE A 273 33.31 9.23 -2.82
N ALA A 274 33.58 8.71 -1.61
CA ALA A 274 33.37 9.43 -0.35
C ALA A 274 34.13 10.76 -0.27
N GLY A 275 35.42 10.76 -0.65
CA GLY A 275 36.24 11.98 -0.66
C GLY A 275 35.81 12.98 -1.73
N VAL A 276 35.46 12.50 -2.92
CA VAL A 276 34.92 13.34 -4.00
C VAL A 276 33.61 14.01 -3.57
N PHE A 277 32.74 13.26 -2.92
CA PHE A 277 31.48 13.77 -2.42
C PHE A 277 31.66 14.88 -1.38
N ASP A 278 32.48 14.66 -0.34
CA ASP A 278 32.72 15.66 0.70
C ASP A 278 33.33 16.94 0.11
N ALA A 279 34.34 16.81 -0.76
CA ALA A 279 34.97 17.94 -1.43
C ALA A 279 33.98 18.75 -2.28
N THR A 280 33.19 18.06 -3.12
CA THR A 280 32.22 18.72 -4.02
C THR A 280 31.08 19.39 -3.21
N ALA A 281 30.63 18.80 -2.12
CA ALA A 281 29.58 19.41 -1.29
C ALA A 281 30.06 20.71 -0.62
N ARG A 282 31.27 20.71 -0.09
CA ARG A 282 31.89 21.90 0.54
C ARG A 282 32.20 22.99 -0.47
N GLU A 283 32.79 22.62 -1.63
CA GLU A 283 33.07 23.55 -2.72
C GLU A 283 31.77 24.19 -3.22
N GLY A 284 30.72 23.41 -3.38
CA GLY A 284 29.40 23.86 -3.82
C GLY A 284 28.79 24.88 -2.86
N TRP A 285 28.91 24.64 -1.56
CA TRP A 285 28.47 25.60 -0.55
C TRP A 285 29.29 26.89 -0.58
N THR A 286 30.60 26.78 -0.71
CA THR A 286 31.50 27.95 -0.78
C THR A 286 31.23 28.80 -2.04
N THR A 287 31.02 28.15 -3.17
CA THR A 287 30.66 28.82 -4.43
C THR A 287 29.31 29.54 -4.32
N PHE A 288 28.33 28.89 -3.70
CA PHE A 288 27.02 29.50 -3.43
C PHE A 288 27.17 30.76 -2.57
N LEU A 289 27.89 30.68 -1.46
CA LEU A 289 28.13 31.84 -0.57
C LEU A 289 28.85 32.98 -1.30
N GLY A 290 29.78 32.64 -2.18
CA GLY A 290 30.52 33.62 -3.00
C GLY A 290 29.61 34.40 -3.96
N GLY A 291 28.51 33.81 -4.42
CA GLY A 291 27.55 34.45 -5.32
C GLY A 291 26.49 35.33 -4.59
N LEU A 292 26.45 35.29 -3.25
CA LEU A 292 25.47 36.05 -2.47
C LEU A 292 25.94 37.49 -2.19
N SER A 293 24.97 38.41 -2.05
CA SER A 293 25.21 39.72 -1.48
C SER A 293 25.74 39.64 -0.03
N ASP A 294 26.46 40.63 0.44
CA ASP A 294 26.97 40.65 1.84
C ASP A 294 25.85 40.51 2.88
N ARG A 295 24.70 41.13 2.63
CA ARG A 295 23.51 40.98 3.51
C ARG A 295 23.02 39.54 3.58
N GLU A 296 22.91 38.84 2.44
CA GLU A 296 22.45 37.45 2.38
C GLU A 296 23.50 36.50 2.94
N ARG A 297 24.78 36.72 2.65
CA ARG A 297 25.89 35.94 3.19
C ARG A 297 25.93 35.98 4.71
N ASN A 298 25.66 37.14 5.29
CA ASN A 298 25.66 37.35 6.73
C ASN A 298 24.30 36.98 7.40
N ALA A 299 23.28 36.59 6.65
CA ALA A 299 22.03 36.12 7.19
C ALA A 299 22.23 34.86 8.06
N ALA A 300 21.55 34.79 9.20
CA ALA A 300 21.69 33.69 10.17
C ALA A 300 21.54 32.29 9.53
N ARG A 301 20.67 32.15 8.54
CA ARG A 301 20.44 30.91 7.77
C ARG A 301 21.65 30.41 6.99
N ASN A 302 22.60 31.27 6.68
CA ASN A 302 23.79 30.95 5.86
C ASN A 302 25.07 30.87 6.71
N GLN A 303 24.98 31.20 7.99
CA GLN A 303 26.11 31.16 8.92
C GLN A 303 26.27 29.78 9.58
N ASN A 304 27.52 29.44 9.93
CA ASN A 304 27.87 28.27 10.72
C ASN A 304 27.43 26.91 10.12
N ARG A 305 27.26 26.81 8.81
CA ARG A 305 26.96 25.55 8.12
C ARG A 305 28.27 24.79 7.86
N THR A 306 28.44 23.65 8.51
CA THR A 306 29.67 22.84 8.43
C THR A 306 29.43 21.38 8.17
N LYS A 307 28.18 20.90 8.37
CA LYS A 307 27.85 19.48 8.34
C LYS A 307 27.61 19.01 6.90
N VAL A 308 28.45 18.07 6.46
CA VAL A 308 28.27 17.32 5.23
C VAL A 308 27.77 15.92 5.62
N PRO A 309 26.69 15.40 5.04
CA PRO A 309 26.24 14.05 5.31
C PRO A 309 27.26 13.01 4.78
N GLN A 310 27.24 11.80 5.32
CA GLN A 310 28.10 10.73 4.85
C GLN A 310 27.48 10.05 3.63
N LEU A 311 28.30 9.80 2.61
CA LEU A 311 27.92 9.00 1.45
C LEU A 311 27.75 7.54 1.85
N ARG A 312 26.67 6.91 1.38
CA ARG A 312 26.40 5.47 1.51
C ARG A 312 26.05 4.89 0.14
N VAL A 313 26.63 3.73 -0.15
CA VAL A 313 26.35 2.97 -1.37
C VAL A 313 25.73 1.63 -0.99
N GLN A 314 24.61 1.32 -1.57
CA GLN A 314 23.82 0.11 -1.27
C GLN A 314 23.42 -0.60 -2.56
N SER A 315 22.97 -1.87 -2.45
CA SER A 315 22.41 -2.58 -3.60
C SER A 315 21.25 -1.81 -4.22
N GLY A 316 21.29 -1.62 -5.53
CA GLY A 316 20.26 -1.02 -6.37
C GLY A 316 19.41 -2.06 -7.11
N ALA A 317 19.53 -3.35 -6.80
CA ALA A 317 18.88 -4.43 -7.52
C ALA A 317 17.34 -4.32 -7.57
N ARG A 318 16.75 -3.64 -6.57
CA ARG A 318 15.30 -3.41 -6.46
C ARG A 318 14.88 -1.98 -6.82
N GLY A 319 15.83 -1.14 -7.27
CA GLY A 319 15.60 0.27 -7.55
C GLY A 319 16.02 1.19 -6.40
N ILE A 320 15.53 2.43 -6.47
CA ILE A 320 15.94 3.51 -5.56
C ILE A 320 15.15 3.48 -4.25
N TYR A 321 13.84 3.18 -4.33
CA TYR A 321 12.95 3.26 -3.16
C TYR A 321 12.73 1.92 -2.48
N ASP A 322 12.44 2.02 -1.21
CA ASP A 322 12.08 0.90 -0.35
C ASP A 322 10.57 0.94 -0.05
N ALA A 323 9.97 -0.21 0.23
CA ALA A 323 8.64 -0.23 0.81
C ALA A 323 8.69 0.40 2.20
N SER A 324 7.75 1.29 2.53
CA SER A 324 7.73 1.92 3.85
C SER A 324 7.62 0.89 4.97
N ALA A 325 8.15 1.20 6.14
CA ALA A 325 8.06 0.34 7.33
C ALA A 325 6.59 -0.04 7.63
N ASP A 326 5.67 0.91 7.45
CA ASP A 326 4.24 0.67 7.62
C ASP A 326 3.68 -0.29 6.55
N THR A 327 4.11 -0.15 5.30
CA THR A 327 3.72 -1.06 4.21
C THR A 327 4.25 -2.47 4.47
N ARG A 328 5.51 -2.62 4.88
CA ARG A 328 6.10 -3.93 5.23
C ARG A 328 5.39 -4.57 6.42
N ARG A 329 5.12 -3.80 7.48
CA ARG A 329 4.36 -4.26 8.64
C ARG A 329 2.96 -4.73 8.25
N SER A 330 2.30 -3.98 7.39
CA SER A 330 0.95 -4.26 6.90
C SER A 330 0.89 -5.57 6.12
N ILE A 331 1.82 -5.76 5.19
CA ILE A 331 1.94 -7.00 4.42
C ILE A 331 2.30 -8.17 5.33
N GLY A 332 3.19 -7.97 6.31
CA GLY A 332 3.53 -8.97 7.31
C GLY A 332 2.31 -9.43 8.11
N LEU A 333 1.47 -8.49 8.55
CA LEU A 333 0.22 -8.81 9.26
C LEU A 333 -0.76 -9.59 8.37
N LEU A 334 -0.93 -9.19 7.11
CA LEU A 334 -1.75 -9.93 6.15
C LEU A 334 -1.21 -11.33 5.89
N ALA A 335 0.10 -11.49 5.80
CA ALA A 335 0.73 -12.81 5.64
C ALA A 335 0.44 -13.73 6.85
N ILE A 336 0.48 -13.19 8.09
CA ILE A 336 0.11 -13.94 9.30
C ILE A 336 -1.36 -14.37 9.23
N VAL A 337 -2.27 -13.47 8.86
CA VAL A 337 -3.71 -13.76 8.74
C VAL A 337 -3.95 -14.92 7.76
N VAL A 338 -3.31 -14.85 6.60
CA VAL A 338 -3.49 -15.87 5.56
C VAL A 338 -2.83 -17.20 5.94
N ALA A 339 -1.71 -17.17 6.68
CA ALA A 339 -1.10 -18.37 7.28
C ALA A 339 -2.03 -19.01 8.32
N LEU A 340 -2.74 -18.21 9.13
CA LEU A 340 -3.74 -18.71 10.08
C LEU A 340 -4.92 -19.38 9.34
N VAL A 341 -5.40 -18.79 8.24
CA VAL A 341 -6.43 -19.42 7.39
C VAL A 341 -5.94 -20.75 6.82
N LEU A 342 -4.70 -20.81 6.36
CA LEU A 342 -4.12 -22.07 5.91
C LEU A 342 -4.08 -23.13 7.02
N LEU A 343 -3.73 -22.76 8.24
CA LEU A 343 -3.76 -23.66 9.39
C LEU A 343 -5.17 -24.19 9.66
N ILE A 344 -6.22 -23.36 9.52
CA ILE A 344 -7.62 -23.80 9.62
C ILE A 344 -7.95 -24.82 8.53
N VAL A 345 -7.58 -24.52 7.27
CA VAL A 345 -7.75 -25.45 6.15
C VAL A 345 -7.02 -26.77 6.42
N CYS A 346 -5.80 -26.67 6.91
CA CYS A 346 -4.96 -27.79 7.31
C CYS A 346 -5.64 -28.67 8.35
N ALA A 347 -6.12 -28.07 9.43
CA ALA A 347 -6.85 -28.78 10.49
C ALA A 347 -8.12 -29.47 9.96
N ASN A 348 -8.84 -28.79 9.07
CA ASN A 348 -10.06 -29.33 8.46
C ASN A 348 -9.76 -30.55 7.57
N VAL A 349 -8.81 -30.43 6.66
CA VAL A 349 -8.41 -31.53 5.78
C VAL A 349 -7.88 -32.73 6.59
N ALA A 350 -7.07 -32.47 7.62
CA ALA A 350 -6.58 -33.50 8.53
C ALA A 350 -7.74 -34.23 9.22
N ASN A 351 -8.74 -33.52 9.74
CA ASN A 351 -9.93 -34.11 10.35
C ASN A 351 -10.74 -34.98 9.36
N LEU A 352 -10.94 -34.49 8.13
CA LEU A 352 -11.63 -35.21 7.06
C LEU A 352 -10.88 -36.48 6.62
N LEU A 353 -9.56 -36.42 6.54
CA LEU A 353 -8.73 -37.58 6.21
C LEU A 353 -8.70 -38.61 7.36
N LEU A 354 -8.63 -38.15 8.62
CA LEU A 354 -8.67 -39.02 9.80
C LEU A 354 -10.00 -39.75 9.91
N SER A 355 -11.13 -39.09 9.64
CA SER A 355 -12.44 -39.70 9.62
C SER A 355 -12.55 -40.78 8.53
N ARG A 356 -12.01 -40.51 7.34
CA ARG A 356 -11.98 -41.47 6.22
C ARG A 356 -11.06 -42.65 6.49
N ALA A 357 -9.88 -42.43 7.07
CA ALA A 357 -8.96 -43.50 7.43
C ALA A 357 -9.57 -44.50 8.40
N THR A 358 -10.40 -44.03 9.33
CA THR A 358 -11.09 -44.90 10.31
C THR A 358 -12.15 -45.78 9.65
N ILE A 359 -12.93 -45.24 8.70
CA ILE A 359 -13.92 -46.02 7.93
C ILE A 359 -13.21 -47.14 7.13
N ARG A 360 -12.00 -46.85 6.64
CA ARG A 360 -11.21 -47.82 5.82
C ARG A 360 -10.26 -48.69 6.68
N GLN A 361 -10.33 -48.61 8.00
CA GLN A 361 -9.42 -49.35 8.90
C GLN A 361 -9.51 -50.87 8.67
N ARG A 362 -10.71 -51.40 8.50
CA ARG A 362 -10.94 -52.83 8.24
C ARG A 362 -10.30 -53.29 6.92
N GLU A 363 -10.45 -52.50 5.83
CA GLU A 363 -9.82 -52.74 4.54
C GLU A 363 -8.28 -52.72 4.64
N LEU A 364 -7.72 -51.76 5.39
CA LEU A 364 -6.26 -51.65 5.59
C LEU A 364 -5.71 -52.79 6.44
N SER A 365 -6.46 -53.25 7.46
CA SER A 365 -6.08 -54.41 8.31
C SER A 365 -6.08 -55.70 7.52
N VAL A 366 -7.07 -55.91 6.63
CA VAL A 366 -7.10 -57.06 5.72
C VAL A 366 -5.92 -57.04 4.75
N ARG A 367 -5.55 -55.91 4.20
CA ARG A 367 -4.37 -55.79 3.33
C ARG A 367 -3.06 -56.11 4.05
N LEU A 368 -2.90 -55.67 5.32
CA LEU A 368 -1.74 -55.98 6.15
C LEU A 368 -1.68 -57.50 6.44
N SER A 369 -2.84 -58.14 6.73
CA SER A 369 -2.87 -59.59 6.99
C SER A 369 -2.54 -60.45 5.75
N ILE A 370 -2.77 -59.93 4.52
CA ILE A 370 -2.43 -60.59 3.23
C ILE A 370 -1.00 -60.26 2.83
N GLY A 371 -0.18 -59.55 3.67
CA GLY A 371 1.25 -59.33 3.42
C GLY A 371 1.63 -57.99 2.81
N ALA A 372 0.73 -56.99 2.76
CA ALA A 372 1.12 -55.67 2.31
C ALA A 372 2.07 -54.99 3.31
N THR A 373 3.18 -54.44 2.85
CA THR A 373 4.15 -53.74 3.70
C THR A 373 3.62 -52.41 4.16
N ARG A 374 3.97 -51.99 5.40
CA ARG A 374 3.61 -50.67 5.96
C ARG A 374 4.04 -49.51 5.07
N VAL A 375 5.23 -49.59 4.48
CA VAL A 375 5.77 -48.57 3.54
C VAL A 375 4.88 -48.40 2.32
N ARG A 376 4.32 -49.52 1.77
CA ARG A 376 3.42 -49.47 0.63
C ARG A 376 2.11 -48.73 0.97
N LEU A 377 1.56 -48.96 2.16
CA LEU A 377 0.35 -48.26 2.64
C LEU A 377 0.60 -46.78 2.89
N ILE A 378 1.73 -46.44 3.53
CA ILE A 378 2.14 -45.05 3.72
C ILE A 378 2.25 -44.36 2.37
N ARG A 379 2.98 -44.94 1.42
CA ARG A 379 3.16 -44.36 0.07
C ARG A 379 1.81 -44.16 -0.64
N GLN A 380 0.89 -45.10 -0.52
CA GLN A 380 -0.45 -44.95 -1.11
C GLN A 380 -1.23 -43.79 -0.52
N LEU A 381 -1.27 -43.66 0.82
CA LEU A 381 -1.96 -42.55 1.49
C LEU A 381 -1.33 -41.19 1.20
N LEU A 382 0.00 -41.15 1.12
CA LEU A 382 0.72 -39.94 0.70
C LEU A 382 0.40 -39.56 -0.75
N THR A 383 0.29 -40.54 -1.64
CA THR A 383 -0.10 -40.31 -3.05
C THR A 383 -1.52 -39.75 -3.15
N GLU A 384 -2.48 -40.27 -2.37
CA GLU A 384 -3.85 -39.73 -2.28
C GLU A 384 -3.86 -38.27 -1.79
N SER A 385 -3.10 -37.96 -0.72
CA SER A 385 -3.01 -36.61 -0.16
C SER A 385 -2.33 -35.62 -1.10
N LEU A 386 -1.26 -36.05 -1.79
CA LEU A 386 -0.54 -35.20 -2.74
C LEU A 386 -1.38 -34.88 -3.98
N LEU A 387 -2.19 -35.85 -4.47
CA LEU A 387 -3.14 -35.60 -5.54
C LEU A 387 -4.20 -34.56 -5.17
N LEU A 388 -4.74 -34.66 -3.95
CA LEU A 388 -5.70 -33.68 -3.43
C LEU A 388 -5.05 -32.29 -3.31
N ALA A 389 -3.82 -32.23 -2.78
CA ALA A 389 -3.07 -30.99 -2.66
C ALA A 389 -2.76 -30.37 -4.02
N THR A 390 -2.39 -31.20 -5.03
CA THR A 390 -2.14 -30.71 -6.40
C THR A 390 -3.41 -30.20 -7.07
N ALA A 391 -4.54 -30.89 -6.92
CA ALA A 391 -5.83 -30.41 -7.41
C ALA A 391 -6.25 -29.11 -6.72
N GLY A 392 -6.02 -29.02 -5.39
CA GLY A 392 -6.21 -27.80 -4.60
C GLY A 392 -5.32 -26.66 -5.07
N ALA A 393 -4.04 -26.94 -5.37
CA ALA A 393 -3.11 -25.95 -5.89
C ALA A 393 -3.51 -25.41 -7.26
N ALA A 394 -3.96 -26.28 -8.18
CA ALA A 394 -4.47 -25.85 -9.48
C ALA A 394 -5.68 -24.90 -9.33
N GLY A 395 -6.64 -25.24 -8.46
CA GLY A 395 -7.74 -24.35 -8.12
C GLY A 395 -7.26 -23.08 -7.39
N GLY A 396 -6.24 -23.22 -6.55
CA GLY A 396 -5.62 -22.12 -5.81
C GLY A 396 -4.95 -21.06 -6.71
N ILE A 397 -4.32 -21.48 -7.80
CA ILE A 397 -3.77 -20.55 -8.80
C ILE A 397 -4.89 -19.72 -9.44
N VAL A 398 -6.04 -20.33 -9.75
CA VAL A 398 -7.21 -19.62 -10.28
C VAL A 398 -7.75 -18.61 -9.26
N VAL A 399 -7.88 -19.02 -8.00
CA VAL A 399 -8.31 -18.14 -6.89
C VAL A 399 -7.32 -17.01 -6.70
N ALA A 400 -6.00 -17.26 -6.73
CA ALA A 400 -4.97 -16.24 -6.62
C ALA A 400 -5.01 -15.24 -7.78
N TYR A 401 -5.25 -15.72 -9.00
CA TYR A 401 -5.37 -14.87 -10.19
C TYR A 401 -6.49 -13.85 -10.08
N TRP A 402 -7.66 -14.25 -9.56
CA TRP A 402 -8.76 -13.32 -9.30
C TRP A 402 -8.57 -12.54 -8.01
N GLY A 403 -8.05 -13.17 -6.96
CA GLY A 403 -7.81 -12.57 -5.66
C GLY A 403 -6.81 -11.41 -5.68
N ARG A 404 -5.87 -11.40 -6.64
CA ARG A 404 -4.94 -10.27 -6.82
C ARG A 404 -5.64 -8.95 -7.11
N GLN A 405 -6.84 -8.96 -7.72
CA GLN A 405 -7.64 -7.75 -7.98
C GLN A 405 -8.20 -7.12 -6.68
N LEU A 406 -8.25 -7.88 -5.60
CA LEU A 406 -8.66 -7.41 -4.28
C LEU A 406 -7.52 -6.76 -3.48
N LEU A 407 -6.28 -6.86 -3.99
CA LEU A 407 -5.13 -6.21 -3.34
C LEU A 407 -5.14 -4.69 -3.60
N PRO A 408 -4.71 -3.87 -2.62
CA PRO A 408 -4.76 -2.42 -2.73
C PRO A 408 -3.82 -1.88 -3.79
N GLY A 409 -4.27 -0.83 -4.49
CA GLY A 409 -3.47 -0.16 -5.52
C GLY A 409 -3.08 -1.08 -6.68
N ASN A 410 -1.97 -0.79 -7.31
CA ASN A 410 -1.47 -1.54 -8.46
C ASN A 410 -0.68 -2.82 -8.09
N LEU A 411 -0.66 -3.21 -6.80
CA LEU A 411 0.03 -4.41 -6.31
C LEU A 411 -0.41 -5.69 -7.02
N GLY A 412 -1.68 -5.76 -7.39
CA GLY A 412 -2.25 -6.92 -8.07
C GLY A 412 -2.09 -6.93 -9.59
N THR A 413 -2.02 -5.78 -10.23
CA THR A 413 -2.01 -5.66 -11.70
C THR A 413 -0.62 -5.79 -12.31
N SER A 414 0.42 -5.37 -11.60
CA SER A 414 1.82 -5.38 -12.07
C SER A 414 2.54 -6.72 -11.84
N ALA A 415 1.95 -7.65 -11.09
CA ALA A 415 2.61 -8.90 -10.74
C ALA A 415 2.42 -9.96 -11.83
N ALA A 416 3.34 -10.05 -12.77
CA ALA A 416 3.49 -11.23 -13.61
C ALA A 416 3.75 -12.47 -12.73
N MET A 417 3.17 -13.60 -13.10
CA MET A 417 3.39 -14.88 -12.42
C MET A 417 4.82 -15.34 -12.73
N ASP A 418 5.73 -15.11 -11.81
CA ASP A 418 7.14 -15.49 -11.95
C ASP A 418 7.42 -16.88 -11.36
N TRP A 419 8.64 -17.40 -11.61
CA TRP A 419 9.05 -18.72 -11.11
C TRP A 419 9.05 -18.82 -9.58
N ARG A 420 9.24 -17.69 -8.86
CA ARG A 420 9.24 -17.64 -7.38
C ARG A 420 7.84 -17.95 -6.84
N ILE A 421 6.80 -17.41 -7.48
CA ILE A 421 5.40 -17.70 -7.13
C ILE A 421 5.09 -19.18 -7.40
N LEU A 422 5.53 -19.72 -8.54
CA LEU A 422 5.35 -21.14 -8.85
C LEU A 422 6.10 -22.04 -7.86
N ALA A 423 7.33 -21.68 -7.49
CA ALA A 423 8.12 -22.41 -6.49
C ALA A 423 7.46 -22.34 -5.09
N PHE A 424 6.90 -21.20 -4.71
CA PHE A 424 6.15 -21.05 -3.47
C PHE A 424 4.90 -21.96 -3.47
N VAL A 425 4.10 -21.94 -4.53
CA VAL A 425 2.91 -22.80 -4.67
C VAL A 425 3.30 -24.27 -4.62
N ALA A 426 4.36 -24.67 -5.33
CA ALA A 426 4.86 -26.04 -5.31
C ALA A 426 5.33 -26.47 -3.91
N SER A 427 6.08 -25.61 -3.22
CA SER A 427 6.54 -25.85 -1.84
C SER A 427 5.38 -25.97 -0.86
N LEU A 428 4.39 -25.06 -0.98
CA LEU A 428 3.21 -25.07 -0.14
C LEU A 428 2.35 -26.32 -0.38
N THR A 429 2.19 -26.72 -1.66
CA THR A 429 1.48 -27.94 -2.07
C THR A 429 2.15 -29.18 -1.51
N LEU A 430 3.47 -29.26 -1.60
CA LEU A 430 4.24 -30.38 -1.07
C LEU A 430 4.14 -30.44 0.46
N ALA A 431 4.33 -29.31 1.15
CA ALA A 431 4.23 -29.22 2.60
C ALA A 431 2.83 -29.64 3.10
N THR A 432 1.77 -29.10 2.50
CA THR A 432 0.40 -29.47 2.88
C THR A 432 0.11 -30.94 2.58
N GLY A 433 0.47 -31.46 1.40
CA GLY A 433 0.28 -32.86 1.02
C GLY A 433 1.01 -33.83 1.96
N ILE A 434 2.23 -33.53 2.38
CA ILE A 434 3.02 -34.31 3.33
C ILE A 434 2.44 -34.25 4.75
N LEU A 435 2.16 -33.02 5.26
CA LEU A 435 1.63 -32.83 6.61
C LEU A 435 0.32 -33.57 6.83
N PHE A 436 -0.57 -33.57 5.81
CA PHE A 436 -1.86 -34.28 5.90
C PHE A 436 -1.78 -35.75 5.61
N GLY A 437 -0.81 -36.16 4.79
CA GLY A 437 -0.61 -37.57 4.47
C GLY A 437 0.09 -38.36 5.56
N ILE A 438 1.06 -37.76 6.26
CA ILE A 438 1.89 -38.46 7.27
C ILE A 438 1.06 -38.84 8.52
N ALA A 439 0.25 -37.96 9.07
CA ALA A 439 -0.48 -38.21 10.30
C ALA A 439 -1.47 -39.39 10.21
N PRO A 440 -2.33 -39.50 9.17
CA PRO A 440 -3.13 -40.71 8.94
C PRO A 440 -2.27 -41.92 8.59
N ALA A 441 -1.21 -41.75 7.80
CA ALA A 441 -0.36 -42.86 7.36
C ALA A 441 0.38 -43.55 8.52
N LEU A 442 0.99 -42.76 9.42
CA LEU A 442 1.68 -43.31 10.60
C LEU A 442 0.70 -44.00 11.55
N ARG A 443 -0.51 -43.47 11.73
CA ARG A 443 -1.54 -44.11 12.55
C ARG A 443 -2.13 -45.37 11.95
N SER A 444 -2.32 -45.41 10.66
CA SER A 444 -2.83 -46.60 9.96
C SER A 444 -1.77 -47.70 9.93
N SER A 445 -0.47 -47.35 10.03
CA SER A 445 0.61 -48.32 10.04
C SER A 445 0.88 -48.94 11.44
N SER A 446 0.42 -48.31 12.53
CA SER A 446 0.63 -48.76 13.90
C SER A 446 -0.46 -49.72 14.43
N ILE A 447 -1.33 -50.19 13.56
CA ILE A 447 -2.45 -51.08 13.92
C ILE A 447 -1.92 -52.49 14.17
N GLU A 448 -2.11 -53.00 15.38
CA GLU A 448 -1.89 -54.40 15.73
C GLU A 448 -3.01 -55.27 15.10
N VAL A 449 -2.67 -56.06 14.09
CA VAL A 449 -3.61 -56.90 13.31
C VAL A 449 -4.38 -57.86 14.23
N ALA A 450 -3.76 -58.38 15.29
CA ALA A 450 -4.34 -59.38 16.19
C ALA A 450 -5.50 -58.81 17.06
N THR A 451 -5.37 -57.54 17.49
CA THR A 451 -6.39 -56.92 18.36
C THR A 451 -7.59 -56.42 17.54
N THR A 452 -7.38 -55.94 16.28
CA THR A 452 -8.46 -55.43 15.42
C THR A 452 -9.37 -56.51 14.86
N LEU A 453 -8.87 -57.75 14.70
CA LEU A 453 -9.66 -58.93 14.25
C LEU A 453 -10.39 -59.65 15.42
N LYS A 454 -9.87 -59.52 16.67
CA LYS A 454 -10.49 -60.12 17.89
C LYS A 454 -11.50 -59.23 18.56
N ASP A 455 -11.34 -57.87 18.50
CA ASP A 455 -12.22 -56.92 19.20
C ASP A 455 -13.34 -56.40 18.29
N GLY A 456 -14.24 -57.26 17.94
CA GLY A 456 -15.49 -56.90 17.26
C GLY A 456 -16.42 -55.97 18.04
N ALA A 457 -16.16 -55.61 19.30
CA ALA A 457 -17.11 -54.78 20.07
C ALA A 457 -16.58 -54.06 21.30
N ARG A 458 -15.36 -54.23 21.82
CA ARG A 458 -15.00 -53.63 23.10
C ARG A 458 -13.65 -52.92 23.12
N GLY A 459 -13.70 -51.57 23.10
CA GLY A 459 -12.79 -50.76 23.89
C GLY A 459 -11.44 -50.34 23.31
N ALA A 460 -11.41 -49.48 22.30
CA ALA A 460 -10.23 -48.59 22.05
C ALA A 460 -10.69 -47.12 22.07
N THR A 461 -11.15 -46.62 23.19
CA THR A 461 -11.83 -45.32 23.29
C THR A 461 -10.97 -44.12 23.69
N GLY A 462 -9.73 -44.31 24.12
CA GLY A 462 -9.02 -43.21 24.82
C GLY A 462 -8.14 -42.27 23.95
N GLY A 463 -7.46 -42.75 22.90
CA GLY A 463 -6.39 -42.00 22.28
C GLY A 463 -6.74 -41.27 20.97
N ARG A 464 -7.72 -41.77 20.21
CA ARG A 464 -8.04 -41.29 18.85
C ARG A 464 -8.93 -40.05 18.80
N SER A 465 -9.73 -39.83 19.82
CA SER A 465 -10.65 -38.67 19.91
C SER A 465 -9.94 -37.36 20.31
N ARG A 466 -8.80 -37.45 21.02
CA ARG A 466 -8.11 -36.25 21.56
C ARG A 466 -7.54 -35.32 20.48
N LEU A 467 -6.89 -35.86 19.41
CA LEU A 467 -6.30 -35.02 18.36
C LEU A 467 -7.37 -34.31 17.53
N SER A 468 -8.42 -35.00 17.09
CA SER A 468 -9.52 -34.37 16.35
C SER A 468 -10.22 -33.28 17.17
N ARG A 469 -10.40 -33.51 18.48
CA ARG A 469 -10.94 -32.49 19.41
C ARG A 469 -9.99 -31.29 19.51
N ALA A 470 -8.68 -31.53 19.68
CA ALA A 470 -7.67 -30.47 19.73
C ALA A 470 -7.63 -29.64 18.43
N LEU A 471 -7.72 -30.28 17.26
CA LEU A 471 -7.77 -29.59 15.97
C LEU A 471 -9.01 -28.71 15.85
N VAL A 472 -10.19 -29.16 16.28
CA VAL A 472 -11.42 -28.35 16.28
C VAL A 472 -11.30 -27.17 17.25
N VAL A 473 -10.77 -27.39 18.45
CA VAL A 473 -10.52 -26.32 19.43
C VAL A 473 -9.57 -25.27 18.86
N ALA A 474 -8.47 -25.68 18.25
CA ALA A 474 -7.51 -24.76 17.62
C ALA A 474 -8.16 -23.99 16.46
N GLN A 475 -8.96 -24.68 15.64
CA GLN A 475 -9.68 -24.07 14.51
C GLN A 475 -10.68 -23.00 14.97
N VAL A 476 -11.46 -23.30 16.02
CA VAL A 476 -12.40 -22.34 16.64
C VAL A 476 -11.64 -21.14 17.22
N ALA A 477 -10.53 -21.40 17.92
CA ALA A 477 -9.71 -20.34 18.50
C ALA A 477 -9.13 -19.39 17.42
N ILE A 478 -8.56 -19.95 16.35
CA ILE A 478 -8.01 -19.16 15.23
C ILE A 478 -9.14 -18.39 14.51
N SER A 479 -10.29 -19.03 14.27
CA SER A 479 -11.45 -18.37 13.65
C SER A 479 -11.94 -17.19 14.49
N LEU A 480 -11.92 -17.30 15.82
CA LEU A 480 -12.28 -16.20 16.70
C LEU A 480 -11.29 -15.04 16.58
N VAL A 481 -9.99 -15.31 16.58
CA VAL A 481 -8.95 -14.25 16.39
C VAL A 481 -9.19 -13.49 15.08
N LEU A 482 -9.45 -14.20 13.98
CA LEU A 482 -9.73 -13.57 12.68
C LEU A 482 -11.02 -12.76 12.70
N LEU A 483 -12.06 -13.25 13.37
CA LEU A 483 -13.35 -12.56 13.45
C LEU A 483 -13.26 -11.31 14.34
N VAL A 484 -12.53 -11.37 15.46
CA VAL A 484 -12.23 -10.20 16.29
C VAL A 484 -11.47 -9.17 15.50
N GLY A 485 -10.42 -9.57 14.74
CA GLY A 485 -9.68 -8.68 13.84
C GLY A 485 -10.61 -8.01 12.83
N ALA A 486 -11.50 -8.77 12.18
CA ALA A 486 -12.51 -8.23 11.25
C ALA A 486 -13.39 -7.16 11.91
N GLY A 487 -13.90 -7.45 13.09
CA GLY A 487 -14.74 -6.50 13.85
C GLY A 487 -14.00 -5.22 14.24
N LEU A 488 -12.75 -5.34 14.71
CA LEU A 488 -11.90 -4.19 15.09
C LEU A 488 -11.60 -3.29 13.88
N PHE A 489 -11.19 -3.86 12.74
CA PHE A 489 -10.90 -3.06 11.54
C PHE A 489 -12.17 -2.46 10.92
N LEU A 490 -13.30 -3.19 10.90
CA LEU A 490 -14.55 -2.65 10.41
C LEU A 490 -15.02 -1.44 11.24
N ARG A 491 -14.89 -1.53 12.58
CA ARG A 491 -15.18 -0.40 13.47
C ARG A 491 -14.19 0.74 13.31
N THR A 492 -12.90 0.46 13.11
CA THR A 492 -11.88 1.47 12.81
C THR A 492 -12.25 2.24 11.53
N VAL A 493 -12.60 1.57 10.45
CA VAL A 493 -13.04 2.22 9.21
C VAL A 493 -14.30 3.05 9.42
N ARG A 494 -15.27 2.52 10.19
CA ARG A 494 -16.47 3.28 10.55
C ARG A 494 -16.14 4.54 11.35
N ASN A 495 -15.26 4.45 12.35
CA ASN A 495 -14.82 5.59 13.15
C ASN A 495 -14.11 6.64 12.28
N LEU A 496 -13.21 6.21 11.36
CA LEU A 496 -12.50 7.11 10.46
C LEU A 496 -13.43 7.84 9.47
N ARG A 497 -14.50 7.18 9.01
CA ARG A 497 -15.54 7.80 8.16
C ARG A 497 -16.35 8.88 8.88
N HIS A 498 -16.49 8.79 10.20
CA HIS A 498 -17.28 9.72 11.00
C HIS A 498 -16.42 10.71 11.80
N VAL A 499 -15.12 10.81 11.45
CA VAL A 499 -14.24 11.81 12.06
C VAL A 499 -14.71 13.22 11.69
N ASP A 500 -14.89 14.07 12.68
CA ASP A 500 -15.04 15.51 12.44
C ASP A 500 -13.73 16.08 11.89
N VAL A 501 -13.75 16.42 10.61
CA VAL A 501 -12.59 17.01 9.93
C VAL A 501 -12.48 18.51 10.17
N GLY A 502 -13.44 19.13 10.85
CA GLY A 502 -13.47 20.55 11.18
C GLY A 502 -13.97 21.45 10.04
N PHE A 503 -14.44 20.86 8.93
CA PHE A 503 -15.05 21.54 7.79
C PHE A 503 -16.13 20.66 7.12
N ALA A 504 -17.00 21.27 6.32
CA ALA A 504 -18.04 20.54 5.61
C ALA A 504 -17.45 19.82 4.38
N ALA A 505 -17.22 18.53 4.48
CA ALA A 505 -16.59 17.71 3.43
C ALA A 505 -17.59 17.18 2.37
N ASP A 506 -18.87 17.10 2.73
CA ASP A 506 -19.91 16.56 1.83
C ASP A 506 -20.17 17.51 0.66
N ASN A 507 -20.54 16.97 -0.48
CA ASN A 507 -20.90 17.71 -1.68
C ASN A 507 -19.81 18.71 -2.12
N LEU A 508 -18.54 18.34 -2.01
CA LEU A 508 -17.41 19.15 -2.39
C LEU A 508 -16.62 18.47 -3.52
N LEU A 509 -16.56 19.12 -4.70
CA LEU A 509 -15.79 18.70 -5.85
C LEU A 509 -14.43 19.38 -5.83
N LEU A 510 -13.36 18.62 -6.05
CA LEU A 510 -11.97 19.06 -6.06
C LEU A 510 -11.42 19.00 -7.48
N ILE A 511 -10.90 20.13 -7.96
CA ILE A 511 -10.36 20.29 -9.30
C ILE A 511 -8.94 20.88 -9.19
N PRO A 512 -7.91 20.05 -9.15
CA PRO A 512 -6.54 20.55 -9.18
C PRO A 512 -6.22 21.13 -10.55
N VAL A 513 -5.77 22.37 -10.57
CA VAL A 513 -5.38 23.14 -11.77
C VAL A 513 -3.94 23.60 -11.61
N ASN A 514 -3.12 23.31 -12.61
CA ASN A 514 -1.71 23.69 -12.61
C ASN A 514 -1.33 24.37 -13.94
N PRO A 515 -1.57 25.68 -14.11
CA PRO A 515 -1.25 26.41 -15.33
C PRO A 515 0.26 26.49 -15.62
N SER A 516 1.11 26.31 -14.61
CA SER A 516 2.55 26.31 -14.81
C SER A 516 3.02 25.14 -15.70
N LEU A 517 2.23 24.05 -15.82
CA LEU A 517 2.49 22.98 -16.78
C LEU A 517 2.48 23.46 -18.24
N ASN A 518 1.73 24.53 -18.52
CA ASN A 518 1.68 25.20 -19.82
C ASN A 518 2.59 26.43 -19.89
N LYS A 519 3.52 26.59 -18.94
CA LYS A 519 4.47 27.73 -18.88
C LYS A 519 3.78 29.10 -18.80
N TYR A 520 2.59 29.17 -18.18
CA TYR A 520 1.97 30.45 -17.91
C TYR A 520 2.79 31.24 -16.89
N GLU A 521 2.98 32.52 -17.14
CA GLU A 521 3.66 33.43 -16.21
C GLU A 521 2.72 33.88 -15.10
N GLN A 522 3.26 34.39 -14.00
CA GLN A 522 2.52 34.75 -12.81
C GLN A 522 1.33 35.71 -13.03
N PRO A 523 1.42 36.79 -13.80
CA PRO A 523 0.27 37.66 -14.04
C PRO A 523 -0.90 36.92 -14.75
N ARG A 524 -0.57 36.06 -15.72
CA ARG A 524 -1.57 35.22 -16.42
C ARG A 524 -2.20 34.18 -15.50
N ILE A 525 -1.40 33.54 -14.65
CA ILE A 525 -1.88 32.54 -13.66
C ILE A 525 -2.88 33.21 -12.69
N GLN A 526 -2.54 34.38 -12.16
CA GLN A 526 -3.42 35.10 -11.23
C GLN A 526 -4.75 35.49 -11.90
N ASN A 527 -4.68 36.04 -13.12
CA ASN A 527 -5.87 36.39 -13.89
C ASN A 527 -6.75 35.16 -14.16
N LEU A 528 -6.14 34.06 -14.57
CA LEU A 528 -6.84 32.79 -14.81
C LEU A 528 -7.56 32.30 -13.54
N PHE A 529 -6.89 32.30 -12.39
CA PHE A 529 -7.50 31.87 -11.13
C PHE A 529 -8.65 32.79 -10.71
N THR A 530 -8.53 34.09 -10.93
CA THR A 530 -9.59 35.06 -10.67
C THR A 530 -10.81 34.80 -11.58
N GLN A 531 -10.60 34.61 -12.90
CA GLN A 531 -11.66 34.29 -13.82
C GLN A 531 -12.36 32.97 -13.49
N LEU A 532 -11.61 31.95 -13.10
CA LEU A 532 -12.21 30.68 -12.66
C LEU A 532 -13.03 30.82 -11.38
N LEU A 533 -12.58 31.60 -10.41
CA LEU A 533 -13.36 31.88 -9.18
C LEU A 533 -14.64 32.66 -9.46
N GLU A 534 -14.70 33.45 -10.54
CA GLU A 534 -15.89 34.18 -10.97
C GLU A 534 -16.86 33.34 -11.82
N GLU A 535 -16.34 32.47 -12.69
CA GLU A 535 -17.15 31.68 -13.63
C GLU A 535 -17.70 30.38 -13.01
N LEU A 536 -16.91 29.69 -12.16
CA LEU A 536 -17.33 28.40 -11.62
C LEU A 536 -18.57 28.46 -10.72
N PRO A 537 -18.84 29.52 -9.93
CA PRO A 537 -20.09 29.64 -9.18
C PRO A 537 -21.34 29.80 -10.06
N ARG A 538 -21.18 30.18 -11.35
CA ARG A 538 -22.30 30.36 -12.31
C ARG A 538 -22.74 29.03 -12.92
N VAL A 539 -22.02 27.98 -12.74
CA VAL A 539 -22.34 26.63 -13.23
C VAL A 539 -23.55 26.10 -12.47
N ALA A 540 -24.55 25.62 -13.23
CA ALA A 540 -25.75 25.04 -12.63
C ALA A 540 -25.42 23.89 -11.67
N GLY A 541 -25.98 23.92 -10.46
CA GLY A 541 -25.71 22.95 -9.40
C GLY A 541 -24.52 23.29 -8.52
N VAL A 542 -23.75 24.36 -8.83
CA VAL A 542 -22.67 24.84 -7.96
C VAL A 542 -23.22 25.95 -7.06
N ARG A 543 -23.08 25.80 -5.75
CA ARG A 543 -23.51 26.76 -4.74
C ARG A 543 -22.44 27.80 -4.41
N ALA A 544 -21.19 27.36 -4.35
CA ALA A 544 -20.03 28.21 -4.09
C ALA A 544 -18.78 27.58 -4.71
N ALA A 545 -17.84 28.42 -5.15
CA ALA A 545 -16.52 28.02 -5.58
C ALA A 545 -15.45 28.74 -4.77
N THR A 546 -14.44 28.02 -4.34
CA THR A 546 -13.26 28.53 -3.64
C THR A 546 -12.02 27.83 -4.15
N ALA A 547 -10.84 28.15 -3.61
CA ALA A 547 -9.60 27.48 -3.98
C ALA A 547 -8.61 27.47 -2.81
N SER A 548 -7.80 26.43 -2.72
CA SER A 548 -6.73 26.33 -1.74
C SER A 548 -5.47 25.65 -2.29
N GLN A 549 -4.35 25.88 -1.64
CA GLN A 549 -3.06 25.21 -1.93
C GLN A 549 -2.23 25.05 -0.64
N PRO A 550 -1.97 23.78 -0.25
CA PRO A 550 -2.59 22.55 -0.73
C PRO A 550 -4.08 22.46 -0.30
N ALA A 551 -4.88 21.63 -0.96
CA ALA A 551 -6.22 21.33 -0.46
C ALA A 551 -6.14 20.52 0.85
N LEU A 552 -7.10 20.73 1.75
CA LEU A 552 -7.17 19.99 3.01
C LEU A 552 -7.30 18.49 2.76
N LEU A 553 -6.55 17.67 3.49
CA LEU A 553 -6.51 16.22 3.38
C LEU A 553 -6.04 15.69 2.00
N SER A 554 -5.41 16.52 1.16
CA SER A 554 -4.85 16.09 -0.13
C SER A 554 -3.58 15.23 0.00
N GLY A 555 -2.92 15.25 1.16
CA GLY A 555 -1.61 14.64 1.38
C GLY A 555 -0.43 15.58 1.14
N GLY A 556 -0.68 16.71 0.51
CA GLY A 556 0.30 17.78 0.41
C GLY A 556 0.54 18.43 1.77
N VAL A 557 1.80 18.71 2.09
CA VAL A 557 2.20 19.45 3.27
C VAL A 557 3.00 20.66 2.83
N ASN A 558 2.52 21.86 3.15
CA ASN A 558 3.29 23.08 3.04
C ASN A 558 3.60 23.57 4.45
N ARG A 559 4.87 23.48 4.86
CA ARG A 559 5.32 23.87 6.19
C ARG A 559 6.39 24.94 6.05
N THR A 560 6.30 25.96 6.89
CA THR A 560 7.26 27.06 6.93
C THR A 560 7.66 27.34 8.36
N SER A 561 8.77 28.06 8.54
CA SER A 561 9.17 28.59 9.86
C SER A 561 8.25 29.73 10.27
N ILE A 562 8.12 29.95 11.57
CA ILE A 562 7.42 31.12 12.15
C ILE A 562 8.29 31.79 13.21
N PHE A 563 8.48 33.10 13.05
CA PHE A 563 9.24 33.96 13.94
C PHE A 563 8.34 35.12 14.40
N ILE A 564 7.94 35.10 15.65
CA ILE A 564 7.01 36.10 16.23
C ILE A 564 7.78 37.34 16.59
N GLN A 565 7.30 38.50 16.18
CA GLN A 565 7.90 39.80 16.49
C GLN A 565 7.99 40.02 18.01
N GLY A 566 9.16 40.40 18.49
CA GLY A 566 9.42 40.64 19.92
C GLY A 566 9.74 39.37 20.74
N HIS A 567 9.50 38.16 20.24
CA HIS A 567 9.74 36.90 20.96
C HIS A 567 10.71 35.95 20.25
N ALA A 568 10.92 36.14 18.96
CA ALA A 568 11.74 35.21 18.13
C ALA A 568 13.24 35.36 18.43
N ARG A 569 13.95 34.22 18.37
CA ARG A 569 15.41 34.12 18.38
C ARG A 569 15.92 33.59 17.05
N PRO A 570 17.16 33.94 16.60
CA PRO A 570 17.68 33.50 15.31
C PRO A 570 17.66 31.98 15.10
N ASN A 571 17.83 31.20 16.16
CA ASN A 571 17.92 29.72 16.10
C ASN A 571 16.61 29.02 16.46
N ASP A 572 15.50 29.76 16.56
CA ASP A 572 14.20 29.14 16.83
C ASP A 572 13.80 28.22 15.66
N ARG A 573 13.44 26.99 15.99
CA ARG A 573 12.97 25.96 15.02
C ARG A 573 11.44 25.83 15.03
N ASN A 574 10.73 26.91 15.31
CA ASN A 574 9.27 26.91 15.27
C ASN A 574 8.76 26.79 13.85
N SER A 575 7.80 25.88 13.63
CA SER A 575 7.22 25.65 12.31
C SER A 575 5.71 25.62 12.36
N ILE A 576 5.09 26.16 11.31
CA ILE A 576 3.64 26.23 11.13
C ILE A 576 3.26 25.72 9.75
N ASN A 577 2.13 25.03 9.64
CA ASN A 577 1.59 24.65 8.34
C ASN A 577 0.97 25.88 7.66
N ARG A 578 1.05 25.94 6.33
CA ARG A 578 0.58 27.08 5.55
C ARG A 578 -0.40 26.64 4.50
N LEU A 579 -1.55 27.33 4.42
CA LEU A 579 -2.47 27.24 3.29
C LEU A 579 -2.59 28.60 2.61
N VAL A 580 -2.51 28.58 1.28
CA VAL A 580 -2.93 29.72 0.44
C VAL A 580 -4.39 29.50 0.08
N VAL A 581 -5.26 30.48 0.33
CA VAL A 581 -6.71 30.31 0.17
C VAL A 581 -7.35 31.49 -0.55
N ALA A 582 -8.46 31.22 -1.24
CA ALA A 582 -9.31 32.27 -1.81
C ALA A 582 -10.07 33.01 -0.67
N PRO A 583 -10.52 34.25 -0.88
CA PRO A 583 -11.16 35.05 0.20
C PRO A 583 -12.39 34.40 0.84
N ASN A 584 -13.20 33.69 0.08
CA ASN A 584 -14.42 33.02 0.55
C ASN A 584 -14.20 31.58 1.04
N PHE A 585 -12.95 31.15 1.24
CA PHE A 585 -12.59 29.79 1.59
C PHE A 585 -13.30 29.29 2.86
N PHE A 586 -13.27 30.09 3.91
CA PHE A 586 -13.84 29.72 5.20
C PHE A 586 -15.35 29.50 5.13
N ASP A 587 -16.06 30.40 4.44
CA ASP A 587 -17.52 30.31 4.25
C ASP A 587 -17.89 29.11 3.37
N ALA A 588 -17.16 28.92 2.27
CA ALA A 588 -17.42 27.82 1.34
C ALA A 588 -17.21 26.44 1.99
N LEU A 589 -16.22 26.31 2.90
CA LEU A 589 -15.95 25.06 3.62
C LEU A 589 -16.67 24.97 4.97
N GLY A 590 -17.37 26.03 5.42
CA GLY A 590 -18.06 26.07 6.71
C GLY A 590 -17.10 26.13 7.92
N ILE A 591 -15.88 26.66 7.74
CA ILE A 591 -14.91 26.88 8.82
C ILE A 591 -15.23 28.21 9.50
N ARG A 592 -15.57 28.20 10.79
CA ARG A 592 -15.96 29.41 11.50
C ARG A 592 -14.77 30.31 11.81
N VAL A 593 -14.89 31.62 11.52
CA VAL A 593 -14.00 32.64 12.07
C VAL A 593 -14.45 32.91 13.51
N LEU A 594 -13.57 32.72 14.46
CA LEU A 594 -13.86 32.80 15.90
C LEU A 594 -13.65 34.21 16.46
N SER A 595 -12.63 34.90 15.92
CA SER A 595 -12.30 36.25 16.32
C SER A 595 -11.59 36.98 15.19
N GLY A 596 -11.70 38.29 15.13
CA GLY A 596 -11.14 39.10 14.05
C GLY A 596 -11.98 39.11 12.81
N ARG A 597 -11.34 39.13 11.63
CA ARG A 597 -12.00 39.16 10.30
C ARG A 597 -11.47 38.07 9.35
N ALA A 598 -12.29 37.67 8.41
CA ALA A 598 -11.87 36.87 7.24
C ALA A 598 -11.09 37.74 6.23
N PHE A 599 -10.56 37.10 5.19
CA PHE A 599 -9.95 37.79 4.05
C PHE A 599 -11.00 38.50 3.23
N THR A 600 -10.59 39.60 2.62
CA THR A 600 -11.43 40.44 1.75
C THR A 600 -10.72 40.73 0.43
N ASN A 601 -11.45 41.26 -0.54
CA ASN A 601 -10.87 41.70 -1.83
C ASN A 601 -9.91 42.88 -1.70
N ARG A 602 -9.72 43.45 -0.48
CA ARG A 602 -8.74 44.50 -0.21
C ARG A 602 -7.36 43.95 0.16
N ASP A 603 -7.29 42.66 0.50
CA ASP A 603 -6.03 42.01 0.90
C ASP A 603 -5.24 41.57 -0.36
N VAL A 604 -4.85 42.57 -1.19
CA VAL A 604 -4.15 42.41 -2.48
C VAL A 604 -2.62 42.51 -2.33
N MET A 605 -1.87 42.23 -3.39
CA MET A 605 -0.39 42.13 -3.40
C MET A 605 0.31 43.33 -2.79
N ASN A 606 -0.21 44.53 -3.03
CA ASN A 606 0.41 45.78 -2.55
C ASN A 606 -0.13 46.25 -1.21
N ALA A 607 -1.05 45.54 -0.60
CA ALA A 607 -1.53 45.80 0.76
C ALA A 607 -0.59 45.16 1.80
N PRO A 608 -0.63 45.60 3.08
CA PRO A 608 0.07 44.90 4.17
C PRO A 608 -0.28 43.40 4.15
N LYS A 609 0.74 42.57 4.34
CA LYS A 609 0.51 41.11 4.32
C LYS A 609 -0.26 40.70 5.56
N VAL A 610 -1.31 39.93 5.38
CA VAL A 610 -2.18 39.46 6.44
C VAL A 610 -2.24 37.94 6.48
N ALA A 611 -2.48 37.41 7.68
CA ALA A 611 -2.70 35.97 7.89
C ALA A 611 -3.83 35.73 8.88
N LEU A 612 -4.55 34.63 8.71
CA LEU A 612 -5.35 34.04 9.77
C LEU A 612 -4.61 32.84 10.34
N ILE A 613 -4.85 32.55 11.61
CA ILE A 613 -4.29 31.36 12.27
C ILE A 613 -5.43 30.50 12.86
N ASN A 614 -5.21 29.21 13.01
CA ASN A 614 -6.18 28.34 13.67
C ASN A 614 -6.03 28.39 15.21
N GLU A 615 -7.03 27.86 15.94
CA GLU A 615 -7.01 27.79 17.42
C GLU A 615 -5.75 27.13 17.96
N THR A 616 -5.30 26.05 17.33
CA THR A 616 -4.08 25.35 17.74
C THR A 616 -2.83 26.23 17.61
N ALA A 617 -2.71 27.03 16.57
CA ALA A 617 -1.61 27.98 16.42
C ALA A 617 -1.71 29.13 17.45
N ALA A 618 -2.92 29.63 17.68
CA ALA A 618 -3.16 30.64 18.70
C ALA A 618 -2.72 30.15 20.10
N ARG A 619 -3.19 28.99 20.53
CA ARG A 619 -2.80 28.38 21.82
C ARG A 619 -1.32 28.08 21.94
N LYS A 620 -0.69 27.65 20.85
CA LYS A 620 0.72 27.24 20.85
C LYS A 620 1.68 28.44 20.94
N TYR A 621 1.39 29.50 20.19
CA TYR A 621 2.32 30.60 20.00
C TYR A 621 1.95 31.85 20.82
N PHE A 622 0.70 31.95 21.25
CA PHE A 622 0.18 33.07 22.04
C PHE A 622 -0.64 32.57 23.25
N PRO A 623 -0.01 31.82 24.18
CA PRO A 623 -0.75 31.14 25.27
C PRO A 623 -1.40 32.12 26.25
N THR A 624 -0.89 33.34 26.36
CA THR A 624 -1.35 34.38 27.32
C THR A 624 -1.93 35.62 26.66
N ASP A 625 -1.67 35.80 25.34
CA ASP A 625 -1.97 37.08 24.67
C ASP A 625 -3.02 36.85 23.55
N ASN A 626 -3.74 37.94 23.21
CA ASN A 626 -4.60 37.93 22.05
C ASN A 626 -3.72 38.01 20.77
N PRO A 627 -3.71 36.99 19.89
CA PRO A 627 -2.85 37.02 18.72
C PRO A 627 -3.21 38.08 17.66
N ILE A 628 -4.43 38.66 17.70
CA ILE A 628 -4.89 39.60 16.68
C ILE A 628 -4.11 40.91 16.80
N GLY A 629 -3.58 41.41 15.68
CA GLY A 629 -2.71 42.58 15.60
C GLY A 629 -1.24 42.30 15.84
N HIS A 630 -0.87 41.07 16.30
CA HIS A 630 0.53 40.68 16.39
C HIS A 630 1.10 40.39 15.01
N HIS A 631 2.43 40.64 14.88
CA HIS A 631 3.15 40.38 13.63
C HIS A 631 4.09 39.18 13.76
N PHE A 632 4.30 38.51 12.64
CA PHE A 632 5.27 37.41 12.50
C PHE A 632 5.86 37.37 11.11
N GLY A 633 6.98 36.66 10.95
CA GLY A 633 7.62 36.41 9.68
C GLY A 633 7.95 34.95 9.46
N GLN A 634 8.24 34.57 8.24
CA GLN A 634 8.75 33.23 7.86
C GLN A 634 10.29 33.18 7.96
N GLN A 635 10.93 34.29 8.18
CA GLN A 635 12.37 34.46 8.40
C GLN A 635 12.57 35.37 9.63
N TYR A 636 13.66 35.16 10.34
CA TYR A 636 13.99 35.96 11.53
C TYR A 636 14.08 37.44 11.22
N GLU A 637 14.66 37.79 10.08
CA GLU A 637 14.85 39.19 9.67
C GLU A 637 13.55 39.89 9.21
N LEU A 638 12.47 39.13 9.02
CA LEU A 638 11.17 39.57 8.50
C LEU A 638 10.02 39.30 9.48
N THR A 639 10.28 39.43 10.79
CA THR A 639 9.30 39.16 11.85
C THR A 639 8.07 40.07 11.80
N GLY A 640 8.12 41.21 11.12
CA GLY A 640 6.99 42.13 10.93
C GLY A 640 6.20 41.94 9.64
N ASP A 641 6.45 40.89 8.87
CA ASP A 641 5.97 40.74 7.50
C ASP A 641 4.46 40.46 7.39
N TYR A 642 3.90 39.67 8.33
CA TYR A 642 2.49 39.31 8.37
C TYR A 642 1.80 39.80 9.64
N GLU A 643 0.64 40.45 9.50
CA GLU A 643 -0.25 40.78 10.60
C GLU A 643 -1.30 39.66 10.77
N ILE A 644 -1.55 39.22 12.00
CA ILE A 644 -2.62 38.27 12.32
C ILE A 644 -3.93 39.06 12.42
N VAL A 645 -4.84 38.86 11.46
CA VAL A 645 -6.12 39.57 11.37
C VAL A 645 -7.32 38.76 11.86
N GLY A 646 -7.14 37.47 12.12
CA GLY A 646 -8.22 36.66 12.66
C GLY A 646 -7.79 35.25 13.09
N ILE A 647 -8.68 34.62 13.86
CA ILE A 647 -8.53 33.24 14.36
C ILE A 647 -9.70 32.43 13.83
N VAL A 648 -9.40 31.25 13.29
CA VAL A 648 -10.40 30.31 12.75
C VAL A 648 -10.42 29.01 13.55
N LYS A 649 -11.56 28.31 13.48
CA LYS A 649 -11.72 26.99 14.08
C LYS A 649 -10.69 26.00 13.47
N ASP A 650 -10.23 25.07 14.29
CA ASP A 650 -9.32 24.01 13.85
C ASP A 650 -9.96 23.13 12.77
N ALA A 651 -9.18 22.84 11.71
CA ALA A 651 -9.50 21.89 10.68
C ALA A 651 -8.34 20.88 10.50
N ARG A 652 -8.65 19.63 10.16
CA ARG A 652 -7.63 18.63 9.89
C ARG A 652 -6.91 18.94 8.58
N TYR A 653 -5.59 19.03 8.67
CA TYR A 653 -4.77 19.49 7.54
C TYR A 653 -4.44 18.36 6.56
N ASN A 654 -3.86 17.27 7.04
CA ASN A 654 -3.28 16.21 6.22
C ASN A 654 -3.59 14.80 6.73
N SER A 655 -3.81 14.62 8.01
CA SER A 655 -4.05 13.35 8.67
C SER A 655 -5.42 13.33 9.36
N LEU A 656 -6.11 12.20 9.25
CA LEU A 656 -7.35 11.96 9.99
C LEU A 656 -7.09 11.49 11.42
N ARG A 657 -5.89 10.98 11.70
CA ARG A 657 -5.52 10.41 13.00
C ARG A 657 -4.97 11.45 13.97
N ASP A 658 -4.19 12.40 13.44
CA ASP A 658 -3.52 13.39 14.24
C ASP A 658 -4.47 14.53 14.61
N ALA A 659 -4.19 15.20 15.73
CA ALA A 659 -4.86 16.43 16.08
C ALA A 659 -4.57 17.51 15.01
N PRO A 660 -5.49 18.48 14.81
CA PRO A 660 -5.25 19.60 13.91
C PRO A 660 -3.93 20.31 14.24
N PRO A 661 -3.00 20.43 13.29
CA PRO A 661 -1.73 21.10 13.54
C PRO A 661 -1.88 22.63 13.57
N ALA A 662 -0.90 23.29 14.18
CA ALA A 662 -0.78 24.75 14.06
C ALA A 662 -0.71 25.15 12.59
N THR A 663 -1.67 25.96 12.13
CA THR A 663 -1.85 26.30 10.72
C THR A 663 -2.08 27.80 10.55
N MET A 664 -1.42 28.38 9.53
CA MET A 664 -1.68 29.73 9.06
C MET A 664 -2.33 29.67 7.68
N TYR A 665 -3.22 30.63 7.44
CA TYR A 665 -3.88 30.84 6.16
C TYR A 665 -3.42 32.18 5.60
N VAL A 666 -3.16 32.26 4.31
CA VAL A 666 -2.75 33.48 3.62
C VAL A 666 -3.58 33.68 2.36
N PRO A 667 -3.96 34.92 1.98
CA PRO A 667 -4.82 35.14 0.82
C PRO A 667 -4.06 34.92 -0.48
N ILE A 668 -4.69 34.26 -1.45
CA ILE A 668 -4.11 34.02 -2.79
C ILE A 668 -3.64 35.31 -3.48
N ALA A 669 -4.36 36.40 -3.30
CA ALA A 669 -4.03 37.69 -3.93
C ALA A 669 -2.69 38.28 -3.45
N GLN A 670 -2.17 37.81 -2.31
CA GLN A 670 -0.85 38.20 -1.76
C GLN A 670 0.25 37.17 -2.01
N GLN A 671 -0.04 36.11 -2.80
CA GLN A 671 0.89 35.00 -3.03
C GLN A 671 1.12 34.73 -4.52
N ARG A 672 2.33 34.35 -4.86
CA ARG A 672 2.66 33.82 -6.18
C ARG A 672 2.55 32.30 -6.14
N VAL A 673 1.47 31.75 -6.67
CA VAL A 673 1.19 30.32 -6.69
C VAL A 673 1.20 29.79 -8.12
N ALA A 674 1.79 28.62 -8.31
CA ALA A 674 1.87 27.95 -9.61
C ALA A 674 0.63 27.07 -9.89
N SER A 675 -0.01 26.59 -8.85
CA SER A 675 -1.16 25.67 -8.93
C SER A 675 -2.12 25.92 -7.77
N MET A 676 -3.40 25.60 -7.97
CA MET A 676 -4.44 25.65 -6.95
C MET A 676 -5.38 24.46 -7.14
N THR A 677 -6.00 24.02 -6.06
CA THR A 677 -7.18 23.14 -6.13
C THR A 677 -8.42 23.98 -5.97
N PHE A 678 -9.26 24.01 -7.01
CA PHE A 678 -10.59 24.61 -6.93
C PHE A 678 -11.54 23.66 -6.21
N GLU A 679 -12.28 24.17 -5.28
CA GLU A 679 -13.16 23.45 -4.39
C GLU A 679 -14.58 23.98 -4.58
N LEU A 680 -15.43 23.14 -5.20
CA LEU A 680 -16.78 23.54 -5.61
C LEU A 680 -17.81 22.88 -4.68
N ARG A 681 -18.53 23.69 -3.94
CA ARG A 681 -19.68 23.25 -3.14
C ARG A 681 -20.87 23.07 -4.07
N THR A 682 -21.37 21.85 -4.20
CA THR A 682 -22.55 21.55 -5.02
C THR A 682 -23.83 21.43 -4.17
N VAL A 683 -24.99 21.56 -4.82
CA VAL A 683 -26.30 21.36 -4.19
C VAL A 683 -26.52 19.87 -3.91
N ASP A 684 -26.23 19.04 -4.91
CA ASP A 684 -26.38 17.57 -4.88
C ASP A 684 -25.02 16.89 -5.11
N ASP A 685 -25.07 15.62 -5.56
CA ASP A 685 -23.90 14.80 -5.88
C ASP A 685 -22.92 15.55 -6.81
N PRO A 686 -21.69 15.82 -6.35
CA PRO A 686 -20.69 16.58 -7.11
C PRO A 686 -20.34 15.97 -8.46
N THR A 687 -20.43 14.66 -8.60
CA THR A 687 -20.05 13.96 -9.83
C THR A 687 -20.92 14.33 -11.02
N ARG A 688 -22.17 14.74 -10.79
CA ARG A 688 -23.11 15.17 -11.83
C ARG A 688 -22.73 16.49 -12.49
N THR A 689 -21.96 17.33 -11.79
CA THR A 689 -21.57 18.65 -12.28
C THR A 689 -20.25 18.65 -13.06
N VAL A 690 -19.51 17.52 -13.08
CA VAL A 690 -18.14 17.45 -13.63
C VAL A 690 -18.07 17.92 -15.08
N GLU A 691 -19.00 17.50 -15.96
CA GLU A 691 -18.91 17.87 -17.38
C GLU A 691 -19.25 19.34 -17.61
N SER A 692 -20.30 19.88 -16.95
CA SER A 692 -20.62 21.29 -17.00
C SER A 692 -19.51 22.18 -16.47
N VAL A 693 -18.82 21.73 -15.42
CA VAL A 693 -17.65 22.41 -14.87
C VAL A 693 -16.47 22.38 -15.86
N ARG A 694 -16.20 21.26 -16.51
CA ARG A 694 -15.19 21.18 -17.58
C ARG A 694 -15.47 22.13 -18.72
N GLU A 695 -16.72 22.21 -19.15
CA GLU A 695 -17.14 23.16 -20.19
C GLU A 695 -16.94 24.62 -19.77
N ALA A 696 -17.30 24.97 -18.53
CA ALA A 696 -17.05 26.30 -18.00
C ALA A 696 -15.56 26.62 -17.97
N MET A 697 -14.72 25.70 -17.53
CA MET A 697 -13.27 25.89 -17.51
C MET A 697 -12.68 26.04 -18.91
N ARG A 698 -13.15 25.25 -19.90
CA ARG A 698 -12.72 25.36 -21.30
C ARG A 698 -13.12 26.68 -21.94
N ARG A 699 -14.25 27.29 -21.51
CA ARG A 699 -14.64 28.63 -21.96
C ARG A 699 -13.72 29.73 -21.47
N VAL A 700 -13.16 29.56 -20.26
CA VAL A 700 -12.16 30.48 -19.69
C VAL A 700 -10.81 30.31 -20.42
N ASP A 701 -10.33 29.09 -20.53
CA ASP A 701 -9.12 28.78 -21.29
C ASP A 701 -9.14 27.29 -21.75
N PRO A 702 -9.23 27.04 -23.08
CA PRO A 702 -9.33 25.68 -23.62
C PRO A 702 -8.08 24.80 -23.36
N ASN A 703 -6.97 25.42 -23.00
CA ASN A 703 -5.70 24.73 -22.77
C ASN A 703 -5.42 24.48 -21.28
N ILE A 704 -6.38 24.74 -20.37
CA ILE A 704 -6.15 24.47 -18.93
C ILE A 704 -5.88 22.98 -18.72
N PRO A 705 -4.73 22.61 -18.13
CA PRO A 705 -4.47 21.23 -17.75
C PRO A 705 -5.30 20.88 -16.49
N ILE A 706 -6.44 20.22 -16.72
CA ILE A 706 -7.28 19.70 -15.64
C ILE A 706 -6.71 18.33 -15.23
N LEU A 707 -6.19 18.28 -14.02
CA LEU A 707 -5.73 17.03 -13.42
C LEU A 707 -6.94 16.17 -13.02
N LYS A 708 -6.71 15.10 -12.27
CA LYS A 708 -7.80 14.20 -11.85
C LYS A 708 -8.82 14.95 -10.96
N ILE A 709 -10.04 15.08 -11.45
CA ILE A 709 -11.18 15.59 -10.66
C ILE A 709 -11.61 14.48 -9.69
N SER A 710 -11.85 14.85 -8.43
CA SER A 710 -12.30 13.92 -7.38
C SER A 710 -13.25 14.63 -6.41
N THR A 711 -13.96 13.87 -5.59
CA THR A 711 -14.73 14.45 -4.48
C THR A 711 -13.86 14.52 -3.22
N GLN A 712 -14.19 15.43 -2.29
CA GLN A 712 -13.54 15.50 -1.00
C GLN A 712 -13.70 14.19 -0.22
N THR A 713 -14.86 13.54 -0.34
CA THR A 713 -15.13 12.24 0.28
C THR A 713 -14.19 11.15 -0.24
N GLU A 714 -13.99 11.09 -1.57
CA GLU A 714 -13.00 10.17 -2.18
C GLU A 714 -11.58 10.46 -1.67
N GLN A 715 -11.21 11.73 -1.58
CA GLN A 715 -9.91 12.14 -1.06
C GLN A 715 -9.72 11.72 0.41
N ILE A 716 -10.75 11.88 1.24
CA ILE A 716 -10.78 11.40 2.63
C ILE A 716 -10.67 9.87 2.67
N GLU A 717 -11.42 9.13 1.83
CA GLU A 717 -11.34 7.66 1.76
C GLU A 717 -9.95 7.16 1.38
N GLN A 718 -9.21 7.89 0.56
CA GLN A 718 -7.83 7.56 0.22
C GLN A 718 -6.89 7.65 1.43
N ARG A 719 -7.19 8.51 2.44
CA ARG A 719 -6.39 8.63 3.67
C ARG A 719 -6.46 7.42 4.59
N PHE A 720 -7.49 6.58 4.46
CA PHE A 720 -7.63 5.33 5.20
C PHE A 720 -7.86 4.12 4.28
N ALA A 721 -7.36 4.20 3.04
CA ALA A 721 -7.46 3.11 2.07
C ALA A 721 -6.82 1.82 2.60
N GLN A 722 -5.73 1.93 3.35
CA GLN A 722 -5.04 0.79 3.97
C GLN A 722 -5.94 0.08 4.99
N GLU A 723 -6.58 0.83 5.89
CA GLU A 723 -7.50 0.28 6.90
C GLU A 723 -8.73 -0.37 6.25
N LYS A 724 -9.22 0.21 5.15
CA LYS A 724 -10.31 -0.36 4.35
C LYS A 724 -9.94 -1.72 3.78
N VAL A 725 -8.72 -1.85 3.26
CA VAL A 725 -8.19 -3.13 2.76
C VAL A 725 -8.06 -4.16 3.88
N PHE A 726 -7.54 -3.76 5.05
CA PHE A 726 -7.48 -4.65 6.21
C PHE A 726 -8.88 -5.11 6.62
N ALA A 727 -9.83 -4.18 6.72
CA ALA A 727 -11.21 -4.51 7.06
C ALA A 727 -11.82 -5.53 6.07
N GLN A 728 -11.62 -5.32 4.77
CA GLN A 728 -12.08 -6.23 3.71
C GLN A 728 -11.38 -7.60 3.78
N ALA A 729 -10.05 -7.62 3.93
CA ALA A 729 -9.27 -8.84 4.02
C ALA A 729 -9.66 -9.68 5.26
N TYR A 730 -9.71 -9.06 6.43
CA TYR A 730 -10.12 -9.75 7.66
C TYR A 730 -11.58 -10.21 7.61
N ALA A 731 -12.50 -9.43 7.03
CA ALA A 731 -13.89 -9.84 6.85
C ALA A 731 -13.99 -11.04 5.90
N LEU A 732 -13.27 -11.03 4.78
CA LEU A 732 -13.22 -12.15 3.84
C LEU A 732 -12.62 -13.41 4.50
N PHE A 733 -11.46 -13.30 5.13
CA PHE A 733 -10.77 -14.42 5.75
C PHE A 733 -11.50 -14.90 7.02
N GLY A 734 -12.10 -14.00 7.79
CA GLY A 734 -12.94 -14.34 8.95
C GLY A 734 -14.19 -15.13 8.52
N SER A 735 -14.89 -14.69 7.48
CA SER A 735 -16.04 -15.43 6.94
C SER A 735 -15.63 -16.80 6.37
N LEU A 736 -14.52 -16.86 5.65
CA LEU A 736 -13.97 -18.11 5.14
C LEU A 736 -13.60 -19.07 6.29
N ALA A 737 -12.95 -18.56 7.32
CA ALA A 737 -12.61 -19.33 8.52
C ALA A 737 -13.83 -19.93 9.20
N ILE A 738 -14.92 -19.16 9.33
CA ILE A 738 -16.19 -19.64 9.88
C ILE A 738 -16.78 -20.77 9.02
N VAL A 739 -16.83 -20.60 7.71
CA VAL A 739 -17.36 -21.62 6.78
C VAL A 739 -16.55 -22.91 6.90
N ILE A 740 -15.20 -22.79 6.85
CA ILE A 740 -14.31 -23.97 6.95
C ILE A 740 -14.44 -24.63 8.34
N ALA A 741 -14.52 -23.84 9.43
CA ALA A 741 -14.73 -24.35 10.78
C ALA A 741 -16.07 -25.09 10.91
N SER A 742 -17.14 -24.56 10.32
CA SER A 742 -18.46 -25.19 10.31
C SER A 742 -18.44 -26.51 9.57
N VAL A 743 -17.76 -26.60 8.42
CA VAL A 743 -17.60 -27.85 7.67
C VAL A 743 -16.79 -28.88 8.47
N GLY A 744 -15.74 -28.45 9.16
CA GLY A 744 -14.93 -29.32 10.04
C GLY A 744 -15.72 -29.86 11.22
N LEU A 745 -16.48 -29.01 11.89
CA LEU A 745 -17.34 -29.40 13.02
C LEU A 745 -18.45 -30.33 12.56
N PHE A 746 -19.13 -30.02 11.43
CA PHE A 746 -20.13 -30.89 10.82
C PHE A 746 -19.54 -32.26 10.51
N GLY A 747 -18.37 -32.34 9.90
CA GLY A 747 -17.68 -33.58 9.56
C GLY A 747 -17.34 -34.41 10.80
N LEU A 748 -16.81 -33.80 11.85
CA LEU A 748 -16.50 -34.46 13.12
C LEU A 748 -17.76 -34.96 13.83
N MET A 749 -18.83 -34.17 13.86
CA MET A 749 -20.08 -34.57 14.49
C MET A 749 -20.79 -35.68 13.73
N SER A 750 -20.85 -35.59 12.41
CA SER A 750 -21.39 -36.64 11.57
C SER A 750 -20.65 -37.97 11.76
N TYR A 751 -19.31 -37.89 11.87
CA TYR A 751 -18.51 -39.07 12.20
C TYR A 751 -18.79 -39.65 13.59
N ASN A 752 -18.83 -38.79 14.62
CA ASN A 752 -19.14 -39.25 16.00
C ASN A 752 -20.51 -39.90 16.10
N VAL A 753 -21.52 -39.37 15.40
CA VAL A 753 -22.87 -39.91 15.31
C VAL A 753 -22.84 -41.28 14.63
N ALA A 754 -22.23 -41.40 13.46
CA ALA A 754 -22.12 -42.65 12.72
C ALA A 754 -21.46 -43.78 13.53
N ARG A 755 -20.44 -43.44 14.34
CA ARG A 755 -19.76 -44.41 15.21
C ARG A 755 -20.59 -44.87 16.41
N ARG A 756 -21.48 -44.00 16.92
CA ARG A 756 -22.35 -44.27 18.06
C ARG A 756 -23.75 -44.68 17.66
N THR A 757 -23.99 -45.00 16.39
CA THR A 757 -25.33 -45.33 15.88
C THR A 757 -25.94 -46.49 16.64
N ASN A 758 -25.19 -47.57 16.96
CA ASN A 758 -25.68 -48.69 17.74
C ASN A 758 -25.99 -48.28 19.20
N GLU A 759 -25.11 -47.52 19.86
CA GLU A 759 -25.34 -46.99 21.23
C GLU A 759 -26.58 -46.12 21.28
N ILE A 760 -26.75 -45.23 20.27
CA ILE A 760 -27.90 -44.35 20.13
C ILE A 760 -29.17 -45.19 19.87
N GLY A 761 -29.07 -46.20 18.99
CA GLY A 761 -30.15 -47.12 18.70
C GLY A 761 -30.66 -47.91 19.93
N ILE A 762 -29.73 -48.46 20.71
CA ILE A 762 -30.03 -49.16 21.99
C ILE A 762 -30.75 -48.22 22.98
N ARG A 763 -30.22 -46.97 23.16
CA ARG A 763 -30.85 -45.99 24.05
C ARG A 763 -32.25 -45.60 23.59
N MET A 764 -32.47 -45.44 22.27
CA MET A 764 -33.77 -45.14 21.70
C MET A 764 -34.73 -46.31 21.84
N ALA A 765 -34.26 -47.57 21.67
CA ALA A 765 -35.04 -48.78 21.91
C ALA A 765 -35.45 -48.92 23.40
N LEU A 766 -34.62 -48.43 24.34
CA LEU A 766 -34.89 -48.35 25.77
C LEU A 766 -35.74 -47.12 26.16
N GLY A 767 -36.32 -46.38 25.23
CA GLY A 767 -37.25 -45.27 25.49
C GLY A 767 -36.64 -43.89 25.63
N ALA A 768 -35.40 -43.67 25.25
CA ALA A 768 -34.80 -42.34 25.27
C ALA A 768 -35.52 -41.40 24.28
N LYS A 769 -35.94 -40.21 24.73
CA LYS A 769 -36.56 -39.20 23.86
C LYS A 769 -35.55 -38.63 22.89
N ARG A 770 -35.96 -38.26 21.66
CA ARG A 770 -35.12 -37.66 20.61
C ARG A 770 -34.39 -36.42 21.09
N GLU A 771 -35.03 -35.59 21.94
CA GLU A 771 -34.45 -34.39 22.52
C GLU A 771 -33.22 -34.66 23.40
N HIS A 772 -33.23 -35.80 24.18
CA HIS A 772 -32.07 -36.18 24.99
C HIS A 772 -30.89 -36.61 24.14
N VAL A 773 -31.10 -37.26 23.00
CA VAL A 773 -30.04 -37.65 22.06
C VAL A 773 -29.43 -36.39 21.41
N VAL A 774 -30.28 -35.46 20.92
CA VAL A 774 -29.82 -34.17 20.38
C VAL A 774 -29.07 -33.38 21.46
N GLY A 775 -29.59 -33.26 22.66
CA GLY A 775 -28.94 -32.54 23.77
C GLY A 775 -27.56 -33.11 24.14
N MET A 776 -27.44 -34.46 24.16
CA MET A 776 -26.13 -35.11 24.42
C MET A 776 -25.07 -34.77 23.37
N VAL A 777 -25.41 -34.87 22.07
CA VAL A 777 -24.48 -34.55 20.97
C VAL A 777 -24.15 -33.05 20.97
N MET A 778 -25.14 -32.20 21.16
CA MET A 778 -24.96 -30.73 21.22
C MET A 778 -24.08 -30.33 22.40
N ARG A 779 -24.26 -30.90 23.58
CA ARG A 779 -23.44 -30.61 24.76
C ARG A 779 -21.95 -30.88 24.53
N GLU A 780 -21.62 -32.02 23.90
CA GLU A 780 -20.21 -32.34 23.54
C GLU A 780 -19.61 -31.32 22.57
N SER A 781 -20.39 -30.89 21.56
CA SER A 781 -19.97 -29.84 20.63
C SER A 781 -19.78 -28.49 21.32
N LEU A 782 -20.74 -28.07 22.14
CA LEU A 782 -20.70 -26.76 22.81
C LEU A 782 -19.52 -26.64 23.79
N ILE A 783 -19.13 -27.72 24.45
CA ILE A 783 -17.95 -27.73 25.34
C ILE A 783 -16.68 -27.48 24.52
N LEU A 784 -16.50 -28.13 23.36
CA LEU A 784 -15.36 -27.93 22.50
C LEU A 784 -15.28 -26.49 21.96
N ILE A 785 -16.43 -25.95 21.55
CA ILE A 785 -16.55 -24.57 21.08
C ILE A 785 -16.22 -23.60 22.22
N ALA A 786 -16.76 -23.80 23.42
CA ALA A 786 -16.50 -22.95 24.59
C ALA A 786 -15.01 -22.92 24.95
N ILE A 787 -14.32 -24.08 24.93
CA ILE A 787 -12.87 -24.17 25.16
C ILE A 787 -12.14 -23.40 24.05
N GLY A 788 -12.53 -23.60 22.77
CA GLY A 788 -11.94 -22.90 21.63
C GLY A 788 -12.14 -21.39 21.71
N VAL A 789 -13.31 -20.92 22.12
CA VAL A 789 -13.62 -19.51 22.34
C VAL A 789 -12.75 -18.93 23.47
N ALA A 790 -12.63 -19.63 24.60
CA ALA A 790 -11.80 -19.17 25.74
C ALA A 790 -10.32 -19.00 25.32
N ILE A 791 -9.77 -20.00 24.62
CA ILE A 791 -8.39 -19.93 24.10
C ILE A 791 -8.29 -18.82 23.04
N GLY A 792 -9.29 -18.70 22.16
CA GLY A 792 -9.32 -17.68 21.10
C GLY A 792 -9.40 -16.26 21.65
N VAL A 793 -10.15 -16.01 22.74
CA VAL A 793 -10.18 -14.73 23.45
C VAL A 793 -8.80 -14.39 24.00
N ALA A 794 -8.15 -15.32 24.70
CA ALA A 794 -6.80 -15.11 25.23
C ALA A 794 -5.78 -14.80 24.09
N ALA A 795 -5.87 -15.54 22.97
CA ALA A 795 -5.04 -15.32 21.80
C ALA A 795 -5.33 -13.97 21.12
N ALA A 796 -6.61 -13.57 21.02
CA ALA A 796 -7.02 -12.28 20.44
C ALA A 796 -6.52 -11.10 21.29
N LEU A 797 -6.57 -11.21 22.62
CA LEU A 797 -6.01 -10.21 23.55
C LEU A 797 -4.50 -10.06 23.37
N ALA A 798 -3.77 -11.17 23.22
CA ALA A 798 -2.34 -11.15 22.97
C ALA A 798 -2.01 -10.56 21.57
N ALA A 799 -2.75 -10.98 20.53
CA ALA A 799 -2.57 -10.51 19.16
C ALA A 799 -2.95 -9.03 18.98
N GLY A 800 -3.88 -8.51 19.79
CA GLY A 800 -4.35 -7.13 19.74
C GLY A 800 -3.23 -6.10 19.88
N ARG A 801 -2.16 -6.43 20.62
CA ARG A 801 -0.99 -5.55 20.79
C ARG A 801 -0.28 -5.25 19.46
N PHE A 802 -0.26 -6.20 18.54
CA PHE A 802 0.41 -6.04 17.24
C PHE A 802 -0.38 -5.15 16.26
N VAL A 803 -1.70 -5.04 16.43
CA VAL A 803 -2.56 -4.22 15.57
C VAL A 803 -2.97 -2.91 16.22
N ALA A 804 -2.59 -2.65 17.49
CA ALA A 804 -3.01 -1.49 18.26
C ALA A 804 -2.75 -0.15 17.54
N SER A 805 -1.59 0.01 16.89
CA SER A 805 -1.23 1.23 16.15
C SER A 805 -2.04 1.43 14.87
N LEU A 806 -2.67 0.38 14.34
CA LEU A 806 -3.51 0.44 13.14
C LEU A 806 -4.98 0.76 13.48
N LEU A 807 -5.39 0.60 14.74
CA LEU A 807 -6.75 0.93 15.19
C LEU A 807 -6.89 2.44 15.41
N TYR A 808 -8.08 2.95 15.17
CA TYR A 808 -8.40 4.35 15.39
C TYR A 808 -9.56 4.50 16.37
N ASN A 809 -9.31 5.26 17.45
CA ASN A 809 -10.28 5.51 18.53
C ASN A 809 -10.98 4.24 19.01
N LEU A 810 -10.21 3.16 19.14
CA LEU A 810 -10.70 1.84 19.54
C LEU A 810 -9.59 1.09 20.29
N ALA A 811 -9.93 0.58 21.48
CA ALA A 811 -9.00 -0.28 22.22
C ALA A 811 -8.89 -1.66 21.55
N PRO A 812 -7.69 -2.27 21.49
CA PRO A 812 -7.50 -3.64 20.97
C PRO A 812 -8.32 -4.68 21.76
N THR A 813 -8.70 -4.35 22.99
CA THR A 813 -9.47 -5.18 23.92
C THR A 813 -10.95 -4.83 23.95
N ASP A 814 -11.51 -4.22 22.86
CA ASP A 814 -12.90 -3.77 22.81
C ASP A 814 -13.89 -4.89 23.15
N PRO A 815 -14.61 -4.80 24.27
CA PRO A 815 -15.47 -5.89 24.76
C PRO A 815 -16.63 -6.20 23.80
N LEU A 816 -17.19 -5.17 23.16
CA LEU A 816 -18.33 -5.33 22.24
C LEU A 816 -17.94 -6.15 21.02
N THR A 817 -16.75 -5.90 20.46
CA THR A 817 -16.24 -6.67 19.33
C THR A 817 -15.93 -8.12 19.72
N MET A 818 -15.36 -8.34 20.91
CA MET A 818 -15.03 -9.69 21.40
C MET A 818 -16.29 -10.52 21.67
N ILE A 819 -17.27 -9.94 22.37
CA ILE A 819 -18.54 -10.61 22.68
C ILE A 819 -19.32 -10.88 21.39
N GLY A 820 -19.39 -9.90 20.48
CA GLY A 820 -20.07 -10.05 19.19
C GLY A 820 -19.45 -11.16 18.34
N ALA A 821 -18.11 -11.19 18.23
CA ALA A 821 -17.40 -12.24 17.49
C ALA A 821 -17.61 -13.63 18.10
N ALA A 822 -17.53 -13.75 19.43
CA ALA A 822 -17.79 -14.99 20.16
C ALA A 822 -19.25 -15.47 19.98
N ALA A 823 -20.22 -14.55 20.07
CA ALA A 823 -21.64 -14.88 19.88
C ALA A 823 -21.94 -15.37 18.46
N VAL A 824 -21.41 -14.69 17.43
CA VAL A 824 -21.55 -15.10 16.02
C VAL A 824 -20.94 -16.48 15.79
N LEU A 825 -19.71 -16.70 16.28
CA LEU A 825 -19.02 -17.98 16.12
C LEU A 825 -19.76 -19.11 16.85
N MET A 826 -20.23 -18.89 18.08
CA MET A 826 -21.01 -19.86 18.83
C MET A 826 -22.35 -20.19 18.14
N ALA A 827 -23.07 -19.19 17.64
CA ALA A 827 -24.33 -19.40 16.93
C ALA A 827 -24.16 -20.24 15.68
N ILE A 828 -23.19 -19.87 14.80
CA ILE A 828 -22.94 -20.62 13.55
C ILE A 828 -22.44 -22.03 13.84
N SER A 829 -21.58 -22.21 14.83
CA SER A 829 -21.07 -23.53 15.22
C SER A 829 -22.19 -24.41 15.84
N ALA A 830 -23.10 -23.83 16.60
CA ALA A 830 -24.25 -24.53 17.11
C ALA A 830 -25.18 -25.01 15.98
N ILE A 831 -25.45 -24.18 14.98
CA ILE A 831 -26.21 -24.54 13.77
C ILE A 831 -25.53 -25.68 13.01
N ALA A 832 -24.21 -25.60 12.79
CA ALA A 832 -23.43 -26.64 12.12
C ALA A 832 -23.46 -27.99 12.87
N GLY A 833 -23.48 -27.97 14.21
CA GLY A 833 -23.61 -29.16 15.06
C GLY A 833 -25.03 -29.74 15.14
N TYR A 834 -26.05 -28.88 15.01
CA TYR A 834 -27.44 -29.29 15.13
C TYR A 834 -27.90 -30.24 14.02
N VAL A 835 -27.42 -30.04 12.78
CA VAL A 835 -27.84 -30.89 11.62
C VAL A 835 -27.43 -32.35 11.83
N PRO A 836 -26.18 -32.71 12.18
CA PRO A 836 -25.81 -34.10 12.49
C PRO A 836 -26.57 -34.65 13.74
N ALA A 837 -26.74 -33.81 14.76
CA ALA A 837 -27.46 -34.21 15.96
C ALA A 837 -28.92 -34.57 15.66
N ARG A 838 -29.62 -33.82 14.81
CA ARG A 838 -30.97 -34.11 14.35
C ARG A 838 -31.05 -35.40 13.52
N THR A 839 -30.02 -35.64 12.68
CA THR A 839 -29.93 -36.88 11.88
C THR A 839 -29.75 -38.09 12.81
N ALA A 840 -28.94 -37.99 13.86
CA ALA A 840 -28.78 -39.01 14.88
C ALA A 840 -30.08 -39.39 15.57
N ALA A 841 -30.92 -38.39 15.89
CA ALA A 841 -32.23 -38.62 16.55
C ALA A 841 -33.32 -39.22 15.64
N ARG A 842 -33.04 -39.36 14.32
CA ARG A 842 -33.96 -39.96 13.34
C ARG A 842 -33.57 -41.40 12.95
N VAL A 843 -32.52 -41.96 13.52
CA VAL A 843 -32.11 -43.35 13.25
C VAL A 843 -33.20 -44.31 13.75
N ASP A 844 -33.65 -45.22 12.86
CA ASP A 844 -34.59 -46.26 13.22
C ASP A 844 -33.90 -47.28 14.13
N PRO A 845 -34.42 -47.55 15.38
CA PRO A 845 -33.82 -48.50 16.31
C PRO A 845 -33.71 -49.91 15.73
N MET A 846 -34.68 -50.32 14.86
CA MET A 846 -34.67 -51.63 14.25
C MET A 846 -33.59 -51.81 13.19
N VAL A 847 -33.29 -50.75 12.44
CA VAL A 847 -32.19 -50.74 11.44
C VAL A 847 -30.82 -50.70 12.16
N ALA A 848 -30.70 -49.98 13.27
CA ALA A 848 -29.48 -49.92 14.07
C ALA A 848 -29.08 -51.26 14.71
N LEU A 849 -30.07 -52.10 15.08
CA LEU A 849 -29.86 -53.39 15.70
C LEU A 849 -29.70 -54.54 14.66
N ARG A 850 -30.09 -54.35 13.40
CA ARG A 850 -30.02 -55.35 12.32
C ARG A 850 -28.67 -55.31 11.53
N ASN A 851 -27.83 -54.31 11.75
CA ASN A 851 -26.51 -54.19 11.11
C ASN A 851 -25.39 -54.83 11.95
N GLU A 852 -25.58 -56.08 12.43
CA GLU A 852 -24.50 -56.93 12.90
C GLU A 852 -23.81 -57.69 11.77
#